data_b7134347fb2714c58d11669fd2ef0077
#
_entry.id   b7134347fb2714c58d11669fd2ef0077
#
_cell.length_a   1.000
_cell.length_b   1.000
_cell.length_c   1.000
_cell.angle_alpha   90.00
_cell.angle_beta   90.00
_cell.angle_gamma   90.00
#
_symmetry.space_group_name_H-M   'P 1'
#
loop_
_entity.id
_entity.type
_entity.pdbx_description
1 polymer ?
#
loop_
_entity_poly.entity_id
_entity_poly.type
_entity_poly.pdbx_seq_one_letter_code
_entity_poly.pdbx_strand_id
1 'polypeptide(L)'
;MKFKQPALLLFIAGVVHCANAHAYTFDASMLGDAAKGVDMSLFNQGVQQPGTYRVDVMVNGKRVDTRDVVFKLEKDGQGTPFLAPCLTVSQLSRYGVKTEDYPQLWKAAKTPDECADLTAIPQAKAVLDINNQQLQLSIPQLALRTKFKGIAPEDLWDDGIPAFLMNYSARTTQTDYKMDMERRDNSSWVQLQPGINIGAWRVRNATSWQRSGQQSGKWQAAYTYAERGLYSLKSRLTLGQKTSQGEIFDSVPFTGVMLASDDNMVPYSERQFAPVVRGIARTQARVEVKQNGYTIYNTTVAPGPFALRDLSVTDSSGDLHVTVWEADGSTQMFVVPYQTPAIALHQGYLKYSLLAGRYRSSDSATDKAQIAQATLMYGLPWNLTAYGGIQSATHYQAALLGLGGSLGRWGSLSVDGSDTHSQRQGEAVQQGASWRLRYSNQLTATGTNFFLTRWQYASQGYNTLSDVLDSYRHDGNRLWSWRENLQPSSRTTLMLSQSWGRHLGNLSLTGSRTDWRNRPGHDDSYGLSWGTSIGGGSLSLNWNQNRTLWRNGAHRKENITSLWFSMPLSRWTGNNVSASWQMTSPSHGGQTQQVGVNGEAFSQQLDWEVRQSYRADAPPGGGNNSALHLAWNGAYGLLGGDYSYSRAMRQMGVNIAGGIVIHHHGVTLGQPLQGSVALVEAPGASGVPVGDWPGVKTDFRGDTTVGNLSVYQENTVSLDPSQLPDDAEVTQTDVRVVPTEGAVVEAKFHTRIGARALMTLKREDGSAIPFGAQVTVNGQDGSAALVDTDSQVYLTGLADKGELTVKWGAQQCRVNYQLPAHKGIAGLYQMSGLCR
;
A
#
# COMPACT_ATOMS: atom_id res chain seq x y z
N MET A 1 4.44 -53.28 -26.42
CA MET A 1 3.85 -54.18 -25.41
C MET A 1 2.57 -53.53 -24.91
N LYS A 2 1.44 -54.17 -25.24
CA LYS A 2 0.09 -53.78 -24.82
C LYS A 2 -0.16 -54.35 -23.43
N PHE A 3 -0.57 -53.53 -22.44
CA PHE A 3 -1.24 -54.06 -21.25
C PHE A 3 -2.62 -53.43 -21.16
N LYS A 4 -3.59 -54.35 -21.09
CA LYS A 4 -5.03 -54.12 -20.99
C LYS A 4 -5.39 -53.65 -19.57
N GLN A 5 -6.29 -52.70 -19.49
CA GLN A 5 -7.09 -52.44 -18.28
C GLN A 5 -8.15 -53.48 -18.08
N PRO A 6 -8.49 -53.90 -16.85
CA PRO A 6 -9.82 -54.35 -16.53
C PRO A 6 -10.63 -53.29 -15.80
N ALA A 7 -11.81 -53.00 -16.33
CA ALA A 7 -12.85 -52.24 -15.70
C ALA A 7 -13.38 -52.99 -14.46
N LEU A 8 -13.28 -52.38 -13.29
CA LEU A 8 -13.97 -52.83 -12.07
C LEU A 8 -15.15 -51.89 -11.84
N LEU A 9 -16.35 -52.31 -12.26
CA LEU A 9 -17.63 -51.76 -11.88
C LEU A 9 -17.91 -52.07 -10.42
N LEU A 10 -17.71 -51.12 -9.53
CA LEU A 10 -18.20 -51.22 -8.14
C LEU A 10 -19.54 -50.50 -8.07
N PHE A 11 -20.59 -51.34 -7.96
CA PHE A 11 -21.94 -50.92 -7.50
C PHE A 11 -21.83 -50.43 -6.06
N ILE A 12 -21.85 -49.06 -5.87
CA ILE A 12 -22.15 -48.52 -4.55
C ILE A 12 -23.64 -48.36 -4.43
N ALA A 13 -24.28 -49.34 -3.79
CA ALA A 13 -25.62 -49.19 -3.26
C ALA A 13 -25.58 -48.12 -2.19
N GLY A 14 -26.06 -46.93 -2.53
CA GLY A 14 -26.26 -45.83 -1.59
C GLY A 14 -27.32 -46.24 -0.54
N VAL A 15 -26.87 -46.60 0.62
CA VAL A 15 -27.75 -46.64 1.82
C VAL A 15 -28.03 -45.16 2.15
N VAL A 16 -29.17 -44.68 1.74
CA VAL A 16 -29.74 -43.41 2.27
C VAL A 16 -30.01 -43.66 3.74
N HIS A 17 -29.07 -43.32 4.60
CA HIS A 17 -29.38 -43.15 6.00
C HIS A 17 -30.24 -41.87 6.08
N CYS A 18 -31.56 -42.06 6.23
CA CYS A 18 -32.38 -41.04 6.86
C CYS A 18 -31.77 -40.80 8.25
N ALA A 19 -30.95 -39.77 8.39
CA ALA A 19 -30.60 -39.26 9.70
C ALA A 19 -31.90 -38.85 10.37
N ASN A 20 -32.46 -39.74 11.19
CA ASN A 20 -33.43 -39.32 12.17
C ASN A 20 -32.78 -38.19 12.96
N ALA A 21 -33.31 -36.98 12.81
CA ALA A 21 -33.00 -35.87 13.70
C ALA A 21 -33.42 -36.35 15.11
N HIS A 22 -32.45 -36.82 15.86
CA HIS A 22 -32.70 -37.06 17.28
C HIS A 22 -32.88 -35.66 17.88
N ALA A 23 -34.12 -35.35 18.27
CA ALA A 23 -34.37 -34.23 19.16
C ALA A 23 -33.54 -34.49 20.43
N TYR A 24 -32.54 -33.67 20.64
CA TYR A 24 -31.79 -33.74 21.90
C TYR A 24 -32.75 -33.35 23.01
N THR A 25 -33.05 -34.25 23.91
CA THR A 25 -33.77 -33.96 25.15
C THR A 25 -32.74 -33.63 26.19
N PHE A 26 -32.63 -32.33 26.51
CA PHE A 26 -31.77 -31.91 27.61
C PHE A 26 -32.43 -32.28 28.94
N ASP A 27 -31.71 -33.05 29.75
CA ASP A 27 -32.15 -33.40 31.08
C ASP A 27 -31.86 -32.22 32.04
N ALA A 28 -32.93 -31.50 32.41
CA ALA A 28 -32.84 -30.37 33.33
C ALA A 28 -32.24 -30.74 34.69
N SER A 29 -32.29 -32.02 35.08
CA SER A 29 -31.71 -32.45 36.36
C SER A 29 -30.17 -32.35 36.38
N MET A 30 -29.49 -32.37 35.21
CA MET A 30 -28.06 -32.21 35.12
C MET A 30 -27.59 -30.76 35.42
N LEU A 31 -28.46 -29.81 35.30
CA LEU A 31 -28.18 -28.38 35.62
C LEU A 31 -28.54 -28.03 37.09
N GLY A 32 -29.09 -28.98 37.85
CA GLY A 32 -29.47 -28.76 39.25
C GLY A 32 -30.38 -27.55 39.44
N ASP A 33 -30.07 -26.74 40.46
CA ASP A 33 -30.88 -25.54 40.77
C ASP A 33 -30.84 -24.46 39.68
N ALA A 34 -29.80 -24.45 38.82
CA ALA A 34 -29.69 -23.53 37.72
C ALA A 34 -30.73 -23.74 36.61
N ALA A 35 -31.36 -24.91 36.56
CA ALA A 35 -32.45 -25.22 35.61
C ALA A 35 -33.81 -24.66 36.06
N LYS A 36 -33.94 -24.24 37.32
CA LYS A 36 -35.20 -23.69 37.84
C LYS A 36 -35.54 -22.36 37.16
N GLY A 37 -36.60 -22.36 36.31
CA GLY A 37 -37.07 -21.21 35.61
C GLY A 37 -36.51 -21.03 34.19
N VAL A 38 -35.67 -21.97 33.69
CA VAL A 38 -35.25 -22.05 32.32
C VAL A 38 -36.36 -22.68 31.45
N ASP A 39 -36.72 -22.03 30.36
CA ASP A 39 -37.63 -22.64 29.37
C ASP A 39 -36.88 -23.67 28.52
N MET A 40 -36.89 -24.91 28.99
CA MET A 40 -36.24 -26.06 28.33
C MET A 40 -36.85 -26.41 26.98
N SER A 41 -38.03 -25.88 26.66
CA SER A 41 -38.71 -26.15 25.39
C SER A 41 -37.91 -25.64 24.18
N LEU A 42 -37.30 -24.47 24.32
CA LEU A 42 -36.44 -23.90 23.31
C LEU A 42 -35.15 -24.70 23.09
N PHE A 43 -34.48 -25.14 24.18
CA PHE A 43 -33.30 -26.00 24.10
C PHE A 43 -33.61 -27.37 23.49
N ASN A 44 -34.71 -27.99 23.86
CA ASN A 44 -35.15 -29.28 23.30
C ASN A 44 -35.52 -29.17 21.82
N GLN A 45 -35.87 -27.97 21.32
CA GLN A 45 -36.11 -27.69 19.91
C GLN A 45 -34.81 -27.28 19.19
N GLY A 46 -33.67 -27.23 19.88
CA GLY A 46 -32.38 -26.80 19.33
C GLY A 46 -32.33 -25.32 19.00
N VAL A 47 -33.21 -24.50 19.56
CA VAL A 47 -33.27 -23.06 19.32
C VAL A 47 -32.72 -22.28 20.52
N GLN A 48 -31.87 -21.35 20.28
CA GLN A 48 -31.34 -20.43 21.29
C GLN A 48 -32.34 -19.32 21.61
N GLN A 49 -32.12 -18.61 22.75
CA GLN A 49 -32.96 -17.46 23.09
C GLN A 49 -32.72 -16.30 22.10
N PRO A 50 -33.76 -15.54 21.72
CA PRO A 50 -33.56 -14.33 20.93
C PRO A 50 -32.77 -13.30 21.73
N GLY A 51 -31.91 -12.56 21.04
CA GLY A 51 -31.02 -11.58 21.66
C GLY A 51 -29.95 -11.08 20.71
N THR A 52 -29.04 -10.28 21.21
CA THR A 52 -27.90 -9.80 20.44
C THR A 52 -26.69 -10.69 20.71
N TYR A 53 -26.19 -11.33 19.66
CA TYR A 53 -25.02 -12.19 19.72
C TYR A 53 -23.90 -11.62 18.88
N ARG A 54 -22.68 -11.68 19.41
CA ARG A 54 -21.49 -11.40 18.65
C ARG A 54 -21.15 -12.61 17.79
N VAL A 55 -21.10 -12.42 16.48
CA VAL A 55 -20.86 -13.53 15.54
C VAL A 55 -19.92 -13.12 14.41
N ASP A 56 -19.13 -14.09 13.97
CA ASP A 56 -18.46 -14.02 12.67
C ASP A 56 -19.48 -14.25 11.56
N VAL A 57 -19.70 -13.27 10.71
CA VAL A 57 -20.57 -13.37 9.55
C VAL A 57 -19.84 -14.08 8.42
N MET A 58 -20.33 -15.23 8.02
CA MET A 58 -19.79 -16.04 6.94
C MET A 58 -20.69 -15.97 5.73
N VAL A 59 -20.18 -15.60 4.57
CA VAL A 59 -20.90 -15.71 3.29
C VAL A 59 -20.29 -16.82 2.46
N ASN A 60 -21.07 -17.86 2.20
CA ASN A 60 -20.63 -19.05 1.47
C ASN A 60 -19.29 -19.62 2.01
N GLY A 61 -19.16 -19.69 3.34
CA GLY A 61 -17.99 -20.23 4.03
C GLY A 61 -16.80 -19.27 4.16
N LYS A 62 -16.91 -18.04 3.66
CA LYS A 62 -15.86 -17.01 3.82
C LYS A 62 -16.31 -15.99 4.87
N ARG A 63 -15.47 -15.73 5.88
CA ARG A 63 -15.69 -14.65 6.86
C ARG A 63 -15.65 -13.30 6.15
N VAL A 64 -16.75 -12.54 6.30
CA VAL A 64 -16.90 -11.21 5.69
C VAL A 64 -16.96 -10.09 6.72
N ASP A 65 -17.38 -10.42 7.96
CA ASP A 65 -17.51 -9.44 9.04
C ASP A 65 -17.48 -10.16 10.40
N THR A 66 -17.22 -9.42 11.48
CA THR A 66 -17.41 -9.85 12.87
C THR A 66 -18.15 -8.73 13.59
N ARG A 67 -19.35 -8.98 14.05
CA ARG A 67 -20.20 -7.94 14.63
C ARG A 67 -21.27 -8.49 15.57
N ASP A 68 -21.84 -7.57 16.33
CA ASP A 68 -23.05 -7.84 17.10
C ASP A 68 -24.27 -7.85 16.15
N VAL A 69 -25.03 -8.96 16.14
CA VAL A 69 -26.22 -9.17 15.33
C VAL A 69 -27.39 -9.47 16.25
N VAL A 70 -28.50 -8.76 16.04
CA VAL A 70 -29.73 -9.02 16.75
C VAL A 70 -30.43 -10.20 16.08
N PHE A 71 -30.82 -11.20 16.87
CA PHE A 71 -31.57 -12.38 16.43
C PHE A 71 -32.97 -12.33 17.01
N LYS A 72 -33.96 -12.52 16.15
CA LYS A 72 -35.39 -12.60 16.51
C LYS A 72 -35.88 -14.02 16.30
N LEU A 73 -36.81 -14.45 17.15
CA LEU A 73 -37.47 -15.73 16.98
C LEU A 73 -38.56 -15.60 15.90
N GLU A 74 -38.43 -16.35 14.82
CA GLU A 74 -39.36 -16.44 13.72
C GLU A 74 -39.74 -17.89 13.46
N LYS A 75 -40.80 -18.13 12.68
CA LYS A 75 -41.21 -19.46 12.26
C LYS A 75 -41.03 -19.61 10.77
N ASP A 76 -40.48 -20.73 10.34
CA ASP A 76 -40.36 -21.07 8.94
C ASP A 76 -41.71 -21.45 8.32
N GLY A 77 -41.75 -21.69 6.99
CA GLY A 77 -42.97 -22.08 6.28
C GLY A 77 -43.61 -23.40 6.73
N GLN A 78 -42.91 -24.18 7.61
CA GLN A 78 -43.36 -25.40 8.22
C GLN A 78 -43.77 -25.24 9.70
N GLY A 79 -43.64 -24.01 10.21
CA GLY A 79 -43.97 -23.66 11.59
C GLY A 79 -42.90 -23.94 12.60
N THR A 80 -41.67 -24.35 12.16
CA THR A 80 -40.53 -24.60 13.02
C THR A 80 -39.91 -23.30 13.45
N PRO A 81 -39.70 -23.06 14.77
CA PRO A 81 -39.03 -21.83 15.24
C PRO A 81 -37.56 -21.82 14.90
N PHE A 82 -37.04 -20.68 14.43
CA PHE A 82 -35.62 -20.44 14.19
C PHE A 82 -35.24 -19.00 14.53
N LEU A 83 -33.94 -18.74 14.74
CA LEU A 83 -33.43 -17.40 14.99
C LEU A 83 -33.09 -16.71 13.67
N ALA A 84 -33.89 -15.70 13.32
CA ALA A 84 -33.67 -14.86 12.15
C ALA A 84 -32.69 -13.73 12.49
N PRO A 85 -31.58 -13.56 11.75
CA PRO A 85 -30.67 -12.45 11.97
C PRO A 85 -31.25 -11.15 11.42
N CYS A 86 -31.13 -10.08 12.16
CA CYS A 86 -31.43 -8.74 11.69
C CYS A 86 -30.19 -8.18 10.99
N LEU A 87 -30.12 -8.36 9.68
CA LEU A 87 -29.11 -7.75 8.82
C LEU A 87 -29.77 -6.64 8.00
N THR A 88 -29.10 -5.49 7.93
CA THR A 88 -29.62 -4.37 7.12
C THR A 88 -29.31 -4.56 5.64
N VAL A 89 -30.06 -3.89 4.75
CA VAL A 89 -29.79 -3.92 3.31
C VAL A 89 -28.40 -3.38 3.00
N SER A 90 -27.94 -2.35 3.72
CA SER A 90 -26.57 -1.81 3.60
C SER A 90 -25.52 -2.86 3.94
N GLN A 91 -25.77 -3.68 4.97
CA GLN A 91 -24.83 -4.75 5.35
C GLN A 91 -24.79 -5.85 4.29
N LEU A 92 -25.95 -6.28 3.78
CA LEU A 92 -26.01 -7.27 2.71
C LEU A 92 -25.27 -6.81 1.45
N SER A 93 -25.43 -5.53 1.10
CA SER A 93 -24.68 -4.92 -0.01
C SER A 93 -23.16 -4.98 0.23
N ARG A 94 -22.69 -4.60 1.45
CA ARG A 94 -21.27 -4.73 1.84
C ARG A 94 -20.75 -6.16 1.79
N TYR A 95 -21.61 -7.14 2.04
CA TYR A 95 -21.25 -8.56 1.93
C TYR A 95 -21.24 -9.06 0.49
N GLY A 96 -21.55 -8.19 -0.47
CA GLY A 96 -21.49 -8.48 -1.89
C GLY A 96 -22.80 -8.96 -2.49
N VAL A 97 -23.92 -8.79 -1.80
CA VAL A 97 -25.26 -9.11 -2.35
C VAL A 97 -25.69 -8.00 -3.31
N LYS A 98 -26.23 -8.37 -4.48
CA LYS A 98 -26.85 -7.45 -5.44
C LYS A 98 -28.20 -7.01 -4.94
N THR A 99 -28.24 -6.10 -3.99
CA THR A 99 -29.48 -5.65 -3.35
C THR A 99 -30.41 -4.92 -4.31
N GLU A 100 -29.86 -4.33 -5.37
CA GLU A 100 -30.59 -3.68 -6.46
C GLU A 100 -31.45 -4.65 -7.27
N ASP A 101 -31.04 -5.91 -7.41
CA ASP A 101 -31.79 -6.93 -8.15
C ASP A 101 -32.97 -7.51 -7.33
N TYR A 102 -32.98 -7.22 -6.01
CA TYR A 102 -33.97 -7.76 -5.07
C TYR A 102 -34.69 -6.64 -4.29
N PRO A 103 -35.54 -5.84 -4.95
CA PRO A 103 -36.25 -4.73 -4.26
C PRO A 103 -37.19 -5.20 -3.14
N GLN A 104 -37.48 -6.48 -3.07
CA GLN A 104 -38.27 -7.07 -2.00
C GLN A 104 -37.53 -7.17 -0.66
N LEU A 105 -36.21 -7.09 -0.65
CA LEU A 105 -35.38 -6.93 0.57
C LEU A 105 -35.83 -5.71 1.39
N TRP A 106 -36.35 -4.69 0.72
CA TRP A 106 -36.83 -3.43 1.31
C TRP A 106 -38.27 -3.48 1.81
N LYS A 107 -39.04 -4.56 1.55
CA LYS A 107 -40.47 -4.62 1.96
C LYS A 107 -40.64 -4.56 3.48
N ALA A 108 -39.70 -5.13 4.23
CA ALA A 108 -39.68 -5.07 5.68
C ALA A 108 -38.91 -3.83 6.21
N ALA A 109 -38.00 -3.28 5.40
CA ALA A 109 -37.13 -2.16 5.75
C ALA A 109 -37.65 -0.86 5.14
N LYS A 110 -38.11 0.09 5.95
CA LYS A 110 -38.49 1.45 5.51
C LYS A 110 -37.28 2.35 5.30
N THR A 111 -36.17 2.01 5.93
CA THR A 111 -34.87 2.71 5.87
C THR A 111 -33.75 1.72 5.61
N PRO A 112 -32.57 2.15 5.06
CA PRO A 112 -31.42 1.29 4.82
C PRO A 112 -30.88 0.56 6.06
N ASP A 113 -31.20 1.05 7.25
CA ASP A 113 -30.70 0.56 8.54
C ASP A 113 -31.67 -0.38 9.24
N GLU A 114 -32.83 -0.67 8.65
CA GLU A 114 -33.74 -1.68 9.16
C GLU A 114 -33.42 -3.08 8.63
N CYS A 115 -33.95 -4.12 9.34
CA CYS A 115 -33.70 -5.52 8.98
C CYS A 115 -34.26 -5.84 7.58
N ALA A 116 -33.40 -6.40 6.74
CA ALA A 116 -33.77 -6.87 5.41
C ALA A 116 -34.47 -8.24 5.49
N ASP A 117 -35.42 -8.49 4.58
CA ASP A 117 -36.05 -9.80 4.42
C ASP A 117 -35.22 -10.69 3.50
N LEU A 118 -34.38 -11.56 4.09
CA LEU A 118 -33.53 -12.49 3.33
C LEU A 118 -34.32 -13.49 2.48
N THR A 119 -35.60 -13.72 2.77
CA THR A 119 -36.44 -14.63 1.96
C THR A 119 -36.73 -14.08 0.57
N ALA A 120 -36.51 -12.78 0.37
CA ALA A 120 -36.60 -12.14 -0.94
C ALA A 120 -35.54 -12.67 -1.95
N ILE A 121 -34.45 -13.26 -1.47
CA ILE A 121 -33.45 -13.92 -2.32
C ILE A 121 -33.77 -15.41 -2.37
N PRO A 122 -34.21 -15.96 -3.51
CA PRO A 122 -34.54 -17.37 -3.63
C PRO A 122 -33.39 -18.26 -3.22
N GLN A 123 -33.65 -19.26 -2.35
CA GLN A 123 -32.66 -20.20 -1.83
C GLN A 123 -31.60 -19.61 -0.88
N ALA A 124 -31.66 -18.33 -0.54
CA ALA A 124 -30.80 -17.79 0.51
C ALA A 124 -31.20 -18.42 1.87
N LYS A 125 -30.20 -18.70 2.69
CA LYS A 125 -30.38 -19.23 4.05
C LYS A 125 -29.43 -18.54 5.02
N ALA A 126 -29.91 -18.30 6.22
CA ALA A 126 -29.13 -17.80 7.33
C ALA A 126 -29.21 -18.80 8.49
N VAL A 127 -28.10 -19.25 9.00
CA VAL A 127 -28.01 -20.22 10.09
C VAL A 127 -27.04 -19.70 11.14
N LEU A 128 -27.50 -19.60 12.39
CA LEU A 128 -26.64 -19.29 13.53
C LEU A 128 -26.01 -20.58 14.05
N ASP A 129 -24.69 -20.67 13.96
CA ASP A 129 -23.87 -21.66 14.66
C ASP A 129 -23.34 -21.04 15.96
N ILE A 130 -24.07 -21.26 17.05
CA ILE A 130 -23.75 -20.67 18.36
C ILE A 130 -22.45 -21.24 18.93
N ASN A 131 -22.15 -22.51 18.65
CA ASN A 131 -20.97 -23.18 19.18
C ASN A 131 -19.68 -22.55 18.65
N ASN A 132 -19.72 -22.13 17.40
CA ASN A 132 -18.60 -21.46 16.74
C ASN A 132 -18.79 -19.94 16.69
N GLN A 133 -19.86 -19.40 17.26
CA GLN A 133 -20.24 -17.99 17.19
C GLN A 133 -20.26 -17.46 15.74
N GLN A 134 -20.81 -18.20 14.83
CA GLN A 134 -20.85 -17.89 13.40
C GLN A 134 -22.29 -17.76 12.90
N LEU A 135 -22.52 -16.70 12.13
CA LEU A 135 -23.71 -16.56 11.29
C LEU A 135 -23.35 -16.97 9.86
N GLN A 136 -23.81 -18.12 9.45
CA GLN A 136 -23.57 -18.65 8.11
C GLN A 136 -24.68 -18.20 7.16
N LEU A 137 -24.33 -17.37 6.18
CA LEU A 137 -25.18 -16.93 5.09
C LEU A 137 -24.85 -17.74 3.84
N SER A 138 -25.78 -18.55 3.39
CA SER A 138 -25.72 -19.23 2.09
C SER A 138 -26.45 -18.40 1.07
N ILE A 139 -25.74 -17.72 0.19
CA ILE A 139 -26.29 -16.82 -0.83
C ILE A 139 -25.99 -17.41 -2.21
N PRO A 140 -26.99 -17.57 -3.10
CA PRO A 140 -26.78 -18.04 -4.46
C PRO A 140 -25.77 -17.15 -5.22
N GLN A 141 -24.92 -17.74 -6.03
CA GLN A 141 -23.88 -17.02 -6.80
C GLN A 141 -24.46 -15.95 -7.72
N LEU A 142 -25.65 -16.15 -8.26
CA LEU A 142 -26.34 -15.17 -9.10
C LEU A 142 -26.73 -13.90 -8.33
N ALA A 143 -26.99 -14.04 -7.04
CA ALA A 143 -27.32 -12.93 -6.15
C ALA A 143 -26.09 -12.23 -5.58
N LEU A 144 -24.90 -12.76 -5.82
CA LEU A 144 -23.64 -12.14 -5.41
C LEU A 144 -22.99 -11.38 -6.57
N ARG A 145 -22.39 -10.25 -6.25
CA ARG A 145 -21.58 -9.48 -7.20
C ARG A 145 -20.34 -10.27 -7.59
N THR A 146 -19.97 -10.20 -8.85
CA THR A 146 -18.75 -10.81 -9.34
C THR A 146 -17.56 -10.09 -8.70
N LYS A 147 -16.77 -10.80 -7.90
CA LYS A 147 -15.53 -10.23 -7.33
C LYS A 147 -14.43 -10.28 -8.38
N PHE A 148 -14.09 -9.15 -8.92
CA PHE A 148 -12.90 -9.01 -9.75
C PHE A 148 -11.65 -8.94 -8.87
N LYS A 149 -10.55 -9.53 -9.32
CA LYS A 149 -9.27 -9.40 -8.61
C LYS A 149 -8.72 -7.99 -8.76
N GLY A 150 -8.35 -7.37 -7.64
CA GLY A 150 -7.67 -6.07 -7.60
C GLY A 150 -8.59 -4.86 -7.65
N ILE A 151 -9.89 -5.04 -7.48
CA ILE A 151 -10.85 -3.94 -7.34
C ILE A 151 -12.04 -4.39 -6.49
N ALA A 152 -12.53 -3.51 -5.64
CA ALA A 152 -13.77 -3.69 -4.91
C ALA A 152 -14.96 -3.15 -5.73
N PRO A 153 -16.19 -3.59 -5.45
CA PRO A 153 -17.38 -2.99 -6.02
C PRO A 153 -17.45 -1.46 -5.81
N GLU A 154 -17.93 -0.72 -6.80
CA GLU A 154 -17.92 0.76 -6.80
C GLU A 154 -18.73 1.38 -5.66
N ASP A 155 -19.81 0.73 -5.25
CA ASP A 155 -20.66 1.17 -4.13
C ASP A 155 -19.94 1.11 -2.77
N LEU A 156 -18.80 0.41 -2.69
CA LEU A 156 -17.94 0.39 -1.50
C LEU A 156 -16.83 1.44 -1.53
N TRP A 157 -16.65 2.15 -2.65
CA TRP A 157 -15.60 3.14 -2.77
C TRP A 157 -15.90 4.34 -1.88
N ASP A 158 -14.96 4.62 -0.98
CA ASP A 158 -15.09 5.65 0.03
C ASP A 158 -14.14 6.83 -0.28
N ASP A 159 -14.72 7.99 -0.53
CA ASP A 159 -13.97 9.23 -0.71
C ASP A 159 -13.40 9.77 0.62
N GLY A 160 -13.80 9.17 1.72
CA GLY A 160 -13.32 9.52 3.04
C GLY A 160 -13.85 10.87 3.57
N ILE A 161 -13.24 11.30 4.65
CA ILE A 161 -13.63 12.51 5.36
C ILE A 161 -12.90 13.76 4.82
N PRO A 162 -13.47 14.95 5.01
CA PRO A 162 -12.73 16.20 4.87
C PRO A 162 -11.56 16.24 5.83
N ALA A 163 -10.36 16.46 5.32
CA ALA A 163 -9.16 16.46 6.12
C ALA A 163 -8.08 17.35 5.51
N PHE A 164 -7.25 17.95 6.36
CA PHE A 164 -5.97 18.51 5.97
C PHE A 164 -4.87 17.49 6.29
N LEU A 165 -4.00 17.25 5.32
CA LEU A 165 -2.85 16.36 5.47
C LEU A 165 -1.56 17.15 5.33
N MET A 166 -0.53 16.73 6.05
CA MET A 166 0.81 17.27 5.90
C MET A 166 1.83 16.15 6.07
N ASN A 167 2.52 15.78 5.01
CA ASN A 167 3.76 15.05 5.15
C ASN A 167 4.92 16.00 5.28
N TYR A 168 5.81 15.71 6.20
CA TYR A 168 7.07 16.41 6.34
C TYR A 168 8.24 15.42 6.40
N SER A 169 9.32 15.81 5.80
CA SER A 169 10.60 15.11 5.90
C SER A 169 11.71 16.13 5.92
N ALA A 170 12.59 16.05 6.90
CA ALA A 170 13.74 16.95 7.00
C ALA A 170 14.99 16.16 7.33
N ARG A 171 16.09 16.53 6.70
CA ARG A 171 17.39 15.94 6.95
C ARG A 171 18.44 17.05 6.99
N THR A 172 19.33 16.94 7.95
CA THR A 172 20.57 17.74 7.98
C THR A 172 21.77 16.83 8.12
N THR A 173 22.81 17.14 7.41
CA THR A 173 24.08 16.38 7.46
C THR A 173 25.23 17.38 7.55
N GLN A 174 26.10 17.16 8.51
CA GLN A 174 27.33 17.89 8.67
C GLN A 174 28.50 16.96 8.35
N THR A 175 29.39 17.44 7.50
CA THR A 175 30.62 16.72 7.13
C THR A 175 31.82 17.59 7.45
N ASP A 176 32.68 17.12 8.34
CA ASP A 176 33.95 17.75 8.73
C ASP A 176 35.08 17.03 8.00
N TYR A 177 35.71 17.66 7.02
CA TYR A 177 36.89 17.15 6.32
C TYR A 177 38.13 17.53 7.11
N LYS A 178 39.00 16.55 7.38
CA LYS A 178 40.19 16.73 8.25
C LYS A 178 41.52 16.70 7.50
N MET A 179 41.52 16.31 6.22
CA MET A 179 42.72 16.25 5.37
C MET A 179 42.68 17.40 4.35
N ASP A 180 43.79 18.02 4.10
CA ASP A 180 44.07 19.07 3.08
C ASP A 180 43.53 20.49 3.29
N MET A 181 42.58 20.74 4.04
CA MET A 181 42.08 21.99 4.63
C MET A 181 40.89 21.60 5.50
N GLU A 182 40.95 21.94 6.78
CA GLU A 182 39.79 21.73 7.66
C GLU A 182 38.58 22.47 7.08
N ARG A 183 37.71 21.75 6.40
CA ARG A 183 36.53 22.26 5.77
C ARG A 183 35.30 21.59 6.41
N ARG A 184 34.36 22.41 6.83
CA ARG A 184 33.05 21.96 7.27
C ARG A 184 32.06 22.22 6.16
N ASP A 185 31.30 21.18 5.80
CA ASP A 185 30.22 21.26 4.83
C ASP A 185 28.92 20.83 5.50
N ASN A 186 27.88 21.66 5.36
CA ASN A 186 26.56 21.36 5.90
C ASN A 186 25.57 21.27 4.74
N SER A 187 24.82 20.17 4.68
CA SER A 187 23.70 20.06 3.77
C SER A 187 22.41 19.85 4.54
N SER A 188 21.38 20.56 4.14
CA SER A 188 20.06 20.41 4.72
C SER A 188 19.02 20.32 3.62
N TRP A 189 18.04 19.49 3.84
CA TRP A 189 16.94 19.26 2.92
C TRP A 189 15.63 19.13 3.72
N VAL A 190 14.60 19.79 3.24
CA VAL A 190 13.25 19.75 3.82
C VAL A 190 12.27 19.52 2.68
N GLN A 191 11.36 18.60 2.86
CA GLN A 191 10.23 18.39 1.97
C GLN A 191 8.93 18.52 2.75
N LEU A 192 8.01 19.27 2.19
CA LEU A 192 6.67 19.45 2.70
C LEU A 192 5.68 19.02 1.63
N GLN A 193 4.69 18.23 2.03
CA GLN A 193 3.64 17.76 1.14
C GLN A 193 2.27 18.03 1.79
N PRO A 194 1.81 19.30 1.80
CA PRO A 194 0.46 19.59 2.27
C PRO A 194 -0.59 19.09 1.30
N GLY A 195 -1.72 18.68 1.83
CA GLY A 195 -2.88 18.23 1.09
C GLY A 195 -4.19 18.57 1.76
N ILE A 196 -5.25 18.73 0.97
CA ILE A 196 -6.62 18.97 1.46
C ILE A 196 -7.55 18.02 0.74
N ASN A 197 -8.43 17.36 1.49
CA ASN A 197 -9.52 16.55 0.99
C ASN A 197 -10.86 17.23 1.29
N ILE A 198 -11.69 17.39 0.26
CA ILE A 198 -13.05 17.92 0.39
C ILE A 198 -13.97 17.12 -0.54
N GLY A 199 -14.76 16.23 0.01
CA GLY A 199 -15.51 15.25 -0.77
C GLY A 199 -14.58 14.45 -1.68
N ALA A 200 -14.87 14.34 -2.96
CA ALA A 200 -14.04 13.64 -3.94
C ALA A 200 -12.82 14.45 -4.42
N TRP A 201 -12.67 15.72 -4.03
CA TRP A 201 -11.54 16.55 -4.42
C TRP A 201 -10.31 16.34 -3.53
N ARG A 202 -9.14 16.28 -4.16
CA ARG A 202 -7.82 16.13 -3.55
C ARG A 202 -6.93 17.28 -4.04
N VAL A 203 -6.61 18.21 -3.16
CA VAL A 203 -5.59 19.23 -3.43
C VAL A 203 -4.25 18.71 -2.89
N ARG A 204 -3.22 18.76 -3.68
CA ARG A 204 -1.89 18.28 -3.33
C ARG A 204 -0.81 19.26 -3.75
N ASN A 205 0.17 19.42 -2.90
CA ASN A 205 1.40 20.16 -3.20
C ASN A 205 2.61 19.33 -2.73
N ALA A 206 3.70 19.43 -3.44
CA ALA A 206 5.00 18.95 -2.98
C ALA A 206 6.03 20.04 -3.19
N THR A 207 6.63 20.50 -2.11
CA THR A 207 7.62 21.55 -2.12
C THR A 207 8.84 21.09 -1.33
N SER A 208 10.03 21.29 -1.88
CA SER A 208 11.29 20.96 -1.23
C SER A 208 12.16 22.20 -1.09
N TRP A 209 12.94 22.23 -0.02
CA TRP A 209 13.97 23.19 0.23
C TRP A 209 15.30 22.48 0.38
N GLN A 210 16.32 22.96 -0.30
CA GLN A 210 17.65 22.35 -0.25
C GLN A 210 18.70 23.44 -0.06
N ARG A 211 19.63 23.19 0.84
CA ARG A 211 20.83 23.99 1.05
C ARG A 211 22.04 23.07 1.05
N SER A 212 23.10 23.45 0.35
CA SER A 212 24.36 22.71 0.32
C SER A 212 25.52 23.69 0.49
N GLY A 213 26.37 23.44 1.48
CA GLY A 213 27.51 24.26 1.83
C GLY A 213 27.12 25.69 2.20
N GLN A 214 27.80 26.65 1.61
CA GLN A 214 27.57 28.09 1.84
C GLN A 214 26.52 28.70 0.90
N GLN A 215 25.94 27.91 0.01
CA GLN A 215 24.92 28.40 -0.91
C GLN A 215 23.62 28.72 -0.16
N SER A 216 22.93 29.78 -0.60
CA SER A 216 21.58 30.06 -0.08
C SER A 216 20.62 28.94 -0.43
N GLY A 217 19.78 28.56 0.53
CA GLY A 217 18.76 27.56 0.28
C GLY A 217 17.71 28.01 -0.73
N LYS A 218 17.25 27.09 -1.57
CA LYS A 218 16.23 27.35 -2.60
C LYS A 218 15.01 26.47 -2.36
N TRP A 219 13.83 27.08 -2.44
CA TRP A 219 12.57 26.36 -2.49
C TRP A 219 12.20 26.01 -3.94
N GLN A 220 11.75 24.78 -4.14
CA GLN A 220 11.26 24.32 -5.42
C GLN A 220 9.97 23.51 -5.21
N ALA A 221 8.90 23.96 -5.86
CA ALA A 221 7.66 23.19 -5.90
C ALA A 221 7.72 22.18 -7.03
N ALA A 222 7.59 20.91 -6.73
CA ALA A 222 7.53 19.83 -7.73
C ALA A 222 6.16 19.85 -8.43
N TYR A 223 5.08 19.98 -7.68
CA TYR A 223 3.72 20.09 -8.21
C TYR A 223 2.78 20.79 -7.23
N THR A 224 1.70 21.34 -7.80
CA THR A 224 0.52 21.81 -7.06
C THR A 224 -0.69 21.57 -7.94
N TYR A 225 -1.56 20.66 -7.53
CA TYR A 225 -2.74 20.30 -8.31
C TYR A 225 -3.95 20.01 -7.43
N ALA A 226 -5.13 20.13 -8.04
CA ALA A 226 -6.37 19.59 -7.53
C ALA A 226 -6.83 18.46 -8.46
N GLU A 227 -7.26 17.34 -7.91
CA GLU A 227 -7.78 16.23 -8.70
C GLU A 227 -9.03 15.62 -8.11
N ARG A 228 -9.82 14.99 -8.99
CA ARG A 228 -11.06 14.30 -8.64
C ARG A 228 -11.23 13.07 -9.50
N GLY A 229 -11.64 11.94 -8.88
CA GLY A 229 -12.11 10.76 -9.58
C GLY A 229 -13.47 10.99 -10.25
N LEU A 230 -13.60 10.56 -11.50
CA LEU A 230 -14.84 10.49 -12.25
C LEU A 230 -15.17 9.00 -12.46
N TYR A 231 -15.82 8.41 -11.47
CA TYR A 231 -15.95 6.94 -11.33
C TYR A 231 -16.73 6.31 -12.50
N SER A 232 -17.80 6.96 -12.96
CA SER A 232 -18.57 6.51 -14.13
C SER A 232 -17.76 6.43 -15.43
N LEU A 233 -16.71 7.26 -15.55
CA LEU A 233 -15.80 7.29 -16.70
C LEU A 233 -14.50 6.52 -16.46
N LYS A 234 -14.32 5.93 -15.27
CA LYS A 234 -13.05 5.33 -14.85
C LYS A 234 -11.86 6.24 -15.08
N SER A 235 -12.02 7.52 -14.78
CA SER A 235 -11.10 8.59 -15.15
C SER A 235 -10.86 9.55 -14.02
N ARG A 236 -9.82 10.35 -14.14
CA ARG A 236 -9.43 11.38 -13.19
C ARG A 236 -9.29 12.71 -13.89
N LEU A 237 -9.94 13.73 -13.32
CA LEU A 237 -9.78 15.12 -13.71
C LEU A 237 -8.69 15.76 -12.83
N THR A 238 -7.70 16.37 -13.44
CA THR A 238 -6.60 17.08 -12.77
C THR A 238 -6.57 18.54 -13.22
N LEU A 239 -6.43 19.44 -12.26
CA LEU A 239 -6.31 20.88 -12.48
C LEU A 239 -5.04 21.38 -11.78
N GLY A 240 -4.13 22.04 -12.48
CA GLY A 240 -2.91 22.60 -11.90
C GLY A 240 -1.63 22.04 -12.50
N GLN A 241 -0.64 21.83 -11.65
CA GLN A 241 0.72 21.41 -12.05
C GLN A 241 0.89 19.91 -11.85
N LYS A 242 0.98 19.17 -12.93
CA LYS A 242 1.22 17.73 -12.96
C LYS A 242 2.04 17.37 -14.20
N THR A 243 2.29 16.12 -14.42
CA THR A 243 2.95 15.60 -15.61
C THR A 243 1.97 14.75 -16.42
N SER A 244 2.04 14.80 -17.74
CA SER A 244 1.16 14.02 -18.63
C SER A 244 1.47 12.52 -18.55
N GLN A 245 0.49 11.70 -18.94
CA GLN A 245 0.73 10.26 -19.11
C GLN A 245 1.74 10.04 -20.27
N GLY A 246 2.68 9.12 -20.05
CA GLY A 246 3.81 8.91 -20.94
C GLY A 246 3.78 7.60 -21.73
N GLU A 247 2.63 6.98 -21.91
CA GLU A 247 2.51 5.68 -22.57
C GLU A 247 2.65 5.77 -24.09
N ILE A 248 2.09 6.82 -24.68
CA ILE A 248 2.13 7.09 -26.12
C ILE A 248 3.25 8.07 -26.46
N PHE A 249 3.20 9.28 -25.93
CA PHE A 249 4.27 10.24 -25.98
C PHE A 249 5.11 10.23 -24.71
N ASP A 250 6.28 10.84 -24.74
CA ASP A 250 7.03 11.09 -23.51
C ASP A 250 6.24 11.98 -22.57
N SER A 251 6.36 11.74 -21.29
CA SER A 251 5.67 12.52 -20.27
C SER A 251 6.19 13.95 -20.22
N VAL A 252 5.28 14.90 -20.09
CA VAL A 252 5.57 16.34 -20.15
C VAL A 252 5.00 17.04 -18.93
N PRO A 253 5.82 17.74 -18.14
CA PRO A 253 5.34 18.55 -17.03
C PRO A 253 4.56 19.77 -17.55
N PHE A 254 3.39 20.00 -16.94
CA PHE A 254 2.48 21.06 -17.38
C PHE A 254 1.79 21.77 -16.22
N THR A 255 1.22 22.94 -16.52
CA THR A 255 0.24 23.63 -15.68
C THR A 255 -1.02 23.85 -16.51
N GLY A 256 -2.10 23.20 -16.14
CA GLY A 256 -3.34 23.24 -16.93
C GLY A 256 -4.39 22.25 -16.45
N VAL A 257 -5.11 21.67 -17.39
CA VAL A 257 -6.18 20.71 -17.17
C VAL A 257 -5.83 19.41 -17.86
N MET A 258 -6.06 18.29 -17.19
CA MET A 258 -5.93 16.95 -17.76
C MET A 258 -7.12 16.10 -17.34
N LEU A 259 -7.71 15.41 -18.30
CA LEU A 259 -8.69 14.34 -18.08
C LEU A 259 -8.09 13.05 -18.64
N ALA A 260 -7.90 12.05 -17.80
CA ALA A 260 -7.25 10.81 -18.22
C ALA A 260 -7.88 9.59 -17.54
N SER A 261 -7.90 8.46 -18.24
CA SER A 261 -8.29 7.17 -17.66
C SER A 261 -7.40 6.80 -16.48
N ASP A 262 -8.00 6.24 -15.43
CA ASP A 262 -7.32 5.79 -14.20
C ASP A 262 -7.37 4.26 -14.13
N ASP A 263 -6.20 3.63 -14.37
CA ASP A 263 -6.07 2.17 -14.36
C ASP A 263 -6.35 1.57 -12.96
N ASN A 264 -6.26 2.35 -11.88
CA ASN A 264 -6.60 1.89 -10.54
C ASN A 264 -8.10 1.64 -10.36
N MET A 265 -8.93 2.25 -11.21
CA MET A 265 -10.38 2.06 -11.21
C MET A 265 -10.85 0.84 -12.02
N VAL A 266 -9.92 0.02 -12.52
CA VAL A 266 -10.22 -1.19 -13.29
C VAL A 266 -9.57 -2.44 -12.69
N PRO A 267 -10.08 -3.65 -12.94
CA PRO A 267 -9.52 -4.91 -12.44
C PRO A 267 -8.06 -5.14 -12.84
N TYR A 268 -7.33 -5.94 -12.07
CA TYR A 268 -5.95 -6.30 -12.40
C TYR A 268 -5.78 -6.93 -13.79
N SER A 269 -6.79 -7.65 -14.27
CA SER A 269 -6.78 -8.24 -15.62
C SER A 269 -6.67 -7.22 -16.75
N GLU A 270 -6.98 -5.96 -16.45
CA GLU A 270 -6.99 -4.84 -17.40
C GLU A 270 -5.83 -3.87 -17.18
N ARG A 271 -5.04 -4.03 -16.10
CA ARG A 271 -3.95 -3.11 -15.70
C ARG A 271 -2.61 -3.44 -16.32
N GLN A 272 -1.76 -2.42 -16.42
CA GLN A 272 -0.35 -2.53 -16.80
C GLN A 272 0.62 -2.38 -15.61
N PHE A 273 1.89 -2.75 -15.79
CA PHE A 273 2.96 -3.02 -14.80
C PHE A 273 3.69 -1.76 -14.25
N ALA A 274 4.27 -1.80 -13.00
CA ALA A 274 5.05 -0.72 -12.34
C ALA A 274 6.54 -1.10 -12.09
N PRO A 275 7.54 -0.16 -12.15
CA PRO A 275 8.98 -0.43 -12.07
C PRO A 275 9.60 -0.34 -10.66
N VAL A 276 10.81 -0.92 -10.53
CA VAL A 276 11.64 -0.89 -9.32
C VAL A 276 13.02 -0.30 -9.66
N VAL A 277 13.46 0.74 -8.93
CA VAL A 277 14.83 1.28 -9.05
C VAL A 277 15.80 0.46 -8.21
N ARG A 278 16.80 -0.11 -8.85
CA ARG A 278 17.86 -0.88 -8.19
C ARG A 278 19.22 -0.25 -8.43
N GLY A 279 20.06 -0.23 -7.41
CA GLY A 279 21.40 0.30 -7.49
C GLY A 279 22.30 -0.28 -6.41
N ILE A 280 23.56 0.18 -6.39
CA ILE A 280 24.55 -0.20 -5.39
C ILE A 280 25.13 1.07 -4.79
N ALA A 281 25.03 1.23 -3.48
CA ALA A 281 25.72 2.24 -2.73
C ALA A 281 27.06 1.68 -2.21
N ARG A 282 28.16 2.43 -2.39
CA ARG A 282 29.49 2.02 -1.90
C ARG A 282 29.68 2.32 -0.42
N THR A 283 29.02 3.39 0.01
CA THR A 283 29.05 3.89 1.38
C THR A 283 27.61 4.11 1.82
N GLN A 284 27.40 4.59 3.03
CA GLN A 284 26.10 5.15 3.37
C GLN A 284 25.87 6.36 2.47
N ALA A 285 24.94 6.21 1.53
CA ALA A 285 24.75 7.15 0.46
C ALA A 285 23.36 7.77 0.50
N ARG A 286 23.28 9.01 0.07
CA ARG A 286 22.00 9.65 -0.23
C ARG A 286 21.63 9.34 -1.67
N VAL A 287 20.48 8.75 -1.87
CA VAL A 287 19.94 8.46 -3.20
C VAL A 287 18.85 9.47 -3.52
N GLU A 288 19.06 10.22 -4.58
CA GLU A 288 18.10 11.15 -5.14
C GLU A 288 17.60 10.61 -6.47
N VAL A 289 16.29 10.52 -6.63
CA VAL A 289 15.64 10.11 -7.87
C VAL A 289 14.91 11.30 -8.45
N LYS A 290 15.26 11.68 -9.67
CA LYS A 290 14.60 12.76 -10.43
C LYS A 290 13.85 12.17 -11.61
N GLN A 291 12.64 12.66 -11.83
CA GLN A 291 11.87 12.43 -13.04
C GLN A 291 11.50 13.78 -13.66
N ASN A 292 11.73 13.94 -14.95
CA ASN A 292 11.50 15.21 -15.67
C ASN A 292 12.15 16.43 -14.98
N GLY A 293 13.33 16.25 -14.37
CA GLY A 293 14.07 17.31 -13.67
C GLY A 293 13.62 17.60 -12.24
N TYR A 294 12.49 17.01 -11.79
CA TYR A 294 12.00 17.17 -10.41
C TYR A 294 12.44 16.03 -9.53
N THR A 295 12.88 16.32 -8.31
CA THR A 295 13.17 15.29 -7.31
C THR A 295 11.86 14.67 -6.83
N ILE A 296 11.63 13.40 -7.15
CA ILE A 296 10.46 12.64 -6.75
C ILE A 296 10.71 11.80 -5.50
N TYR A 297 11.97 11.45 -5.25
CA TYR A 297 12.37 10.63 -4.12
C TYR A 297 13.76 10.98 -3.62
N ASN A 298 13.95 11.02 -2.31
CA ASN A 298 15.25 11.26 -1.69
C ASN A 298 15.34 10.45 -0.40
N THR A 299 16.30 9.55 -0.34
CA THR A 299 16.48 8.68 0.83
C THR A 299 17.95 8.43 1.10
N THR A 300 18.25 7.92 2.28
CA THR A 300 19.58 7.37 2.57
C THR A 300 19.51 5.86 2.54
N VAL A 301 20.47 5.28 1.87
CA VAL A 301 20.63 3.83 1.77
C VAL A 301 21.91 3.41 2.44
N ALA A 302 21.89 2.23 3.03
CA ALA A 302 23.08 1.58 3.55
C ALA A 302 24.03 1.19 2.40
N PRO A 303 25.33 1.00 2.66
CA PRO A 303 26.20 0.40 1.68
C PRO A 303 25.70 -0.96 1.25
N GLY A 304 25.76 -1.22 -0.04
CA GLY A 304 25.30 -2.45 -0.65
C GLY A 304 24.26 -2.24 -1.73
N PRO A 305 23.69 -3.31 -2.24
CA PRO A 305 22.63 -3.25 -3.21
C PRO A 305 21.34 -2.71 -2.55
N PHE A 306 20.71 -1.75 -3.19
CA PHE A 306 19.41 -1.21 -2.77
C PHE A 306 18.35 -1.41 -3.84
N ALA A 307 17.10 -1.50 -3.41
CA ALA A 307 15.92 -1.57 -4.27
C ALA A 307 14.85 -0.62 -3.72
N LEU A 308 14.60 0.46 -4.45
CA LEU A 308 13.53 1.41 -4.11
C LEU A 308 12.25 0.95 -4.82
N ARG A 309 11.26 0.56 -4.03
CA ARG A 309 9.96 0.07 -4.53
C ARG A 309 8.85 1.09 -4.36
N ASP A 310 9.00 2.00 -3.38
CA ASP A 310 7.98 2.98 -2.99
C ASP A 310 8.26 4.35 -3.62
N LEU A 311 8.58 4.33 -4.91
CA LEU A 311 8.72 5.57 -5.65
C LEU A 311 7.31 6.12 -5.90
N SER A 312 7.02 7.29 -5.32
CA SER A 312 5.84 8.06 -5.70
C SER A 312 6.05 8.60 -7.12
N VAL A 313 6.02 7.69 -8.07
CA VAL A 313 6.14 8.05 -9.49
C VAL A 313 4.88 8.81 -9.84
N THR A 314 5.02 10.07 -10.14
CA THR A 314 3.89 10.93 -10.51
C THR A 314 3.33 10.59 -11.88
N ASP A 315 4.02 9.73 -12.64
CA ASP A 315 3.72 9.47 -14.05
C ASP A 315 3.98 8.02 -14.48
N SER A 316 3.23 7.59 -15.48
CA SER A 316 3.29 6.26 -16.08
C SER A 316 4.52 6.02 -16.97
N SER A 317 5.35 7.03 -17.23
CA SER A 317 6.61 6.87 -17.96
C SER A 317 7.53 8.09 -17.80
N GLY A 318 8.79 7.90 -18.12
CA GLY A 318 9.84 8.92 -18.07
C GLY A 318 11.07 8.37 -17.34
N ASP A 319 12.24 8.64 -17.86
CA ASP A 319 13.47 8.13 -17.28
C ASP A 319 13.67 8.64 -15.85
N LEU A 320 14.01 7.72 -14.98
CA LEU A 320 14.37 8.04 -13.60
C LEU A 320 15.89 8.27 -13.53
N HIS A 321 16.27 9.51 -13.37
CA HIS A 321 17.68 9.89 -13.16
C HIS A 321 18.03 9.69 -11.68
N VAL A 322 18.83 8.69 -11.42
CA VAL A 322 19.24 8.32 -10.07
C VAL A 322 20.63 8.88 -9.82
N THR A 323 20.78 9.68 -8.77
CA THR A 323 22.07 10.17 -8.29
C THR A 323 22.30 9.61 -6.89
N VAL A 324 23.38 8.85 -6.76
CA VAL A 324 23.85 8.31 -5.48
C VAL A 324 24.98 9.20 -5.01
N TRP A 325 24.77 9.92 -3.92
CA TRP A 325 25.76 10.76 -3.27
C TRP A 325 26.43 9.96 -2.17
N GLU A 326 27.65 9.55 -2.43
CA GLU A 326 28.43 8.76 -1.48
C GLU A 326 28.96 9.61 -0.33
N ALA A 327 29.25 8.98 0.81
CA ALA A 327 29.78 9.70 1.98
C ALA A 327 31.17 10.32 1.72
N ASP A 328 31.94 9.79 0.78
CA ASP A 328 33.26 10.33 0.37
C ASP A 328 33.16 11.54 -0.57
N GLY A 329 31.94 12.03 -0.83
CA GLY A 329 31.68 13.13 -1.75
C GLY A 329 31.65 12.76 -3.23
N SER A 330 31.94 11.50 -3.57
CA SER A 330 31.79 11.00 -4.93
C SER A 330 30.32 10.79 -5.29
N THR A 331 30.02 10.93 -6.57
CA THR A 331 28.66 10.73 -7.08
C THR A 331 28.63 9.66 -8.14
N GLN A 332 27.61 8.79 -8.06
CA GLN A 332 27.25 7.87 -9.13
C GLN A 332 25.95 8.35 -9.73
N MET A 333 25.90 8.44 -11.04
CA MET A 333 24.67 8.78 -11.76
C MET A 333 24.36 7.66 -12.73
N PHE A 334 23.12 7.19 -12.71
CA PHE A 334 22.60 6.25 -13.70
C PHE A 334 21.14 6.56 -13.99
N VAL A 335 20.71 6.10 -15.15
CA VAL A 335 19.32 6.27 -15.59
C VAL A 335 18.64 4.91 -15.49
N VAL A 336 17.53 4.87 -14.79
CA VAL A 336 16.62 3.73 -14.82
C VAL A 336 15.52 4.07 -15.81
N PRO A 337 15.54 3.45 -16.99
CA PRO A 337 14.51 3.73 -17.97
C PRO A 337 13.18 3.23 -17.42
N TYR A 338 12.27 4.17 -17.23
CA TYR A 338 10.90 3.87 -16.89
C TYR A 338 10.06 3.99 -18.14
N GLN A 339 9.81 2.88 -18.75
CA GLN A 339 9.04 2.82 -19.99
C GLN A 339 7.87 1.87 -19.82
N THR A 340 6.78 2.25 -20.45
CA THR A 340 5.56 1.45 -20.50
C THR A 340 5.83 0.11 -21.20
N PRO A 341 5.37 -1.02 -20.67
CA PRO A 341 5.39 -2.31 -21.36
C PRO A 341 4.70 -2.22 -22.73
N ALA A 342 4.82 -3.27 -23.52
CA ALA A 342 4.11 -3.34 -24.80
C ALA A 342 2.61 -3.12 -24.58
N ILE A 343 2.00 -2.23 -25.36
CA ILE A 343 0.60 -1.85 -25.23
C ILE A 343 -0.27 -3.00 -25.72
N ALA A 344 -1.02 -3.60 -24.77
CA ALA A 344 -2.00 -4.65 -25.07
C ALA A 344 -3.16 -4.50 -24.09
N LEU A 345 -4.28 -3.98 -24.58
CA LEU A 345 -5.49 -3.78 -23.80
C LEU A 345 -6.47 -4.92 -24.05
N HIS A 346 -7.32 -5.18 -23.05
CA HIS A 346 -8.43 -6.11 -23.22
C HIS A 346 -9.43 -5.58 -24.26
N GLN A 347 -10.08 -6.50 -24.99
CA GLN A 347 -11.06 -6.15 -26.02
C GLN A 347 -12.19 -5.28 -25.43
N GLY A 348 -12.47 -4.16 -26.09
CA GLY A 348 -13.50 -3.21 -25.70
C GLY A 348 -13.06 -2.19 -24.65
N TYR A 349 -11.88 -2.33 -24.07
CA TYR A 349 -11.36 -1.34 -23.13
C TYR A 349 -10.84 -0.10 -23.86
N LEU A 350 -11.31 1.07 -23.40
CA LEU A 350 -10.93 2.37 -23.91
C LEU A 350 -10.10 3.12 -22.86
N LYS A 351 -8.88 3.49 -23.23
CA LYS A 351 -8.00 4.35 -22.42
C LYS A 351 -7.70 5.64 -23.19
N TYR A 352 -7.78 6.77 -22.49
CA TYR A 352 -7.57 8.07 -23.11
C TYR A 352 -6.92 9.05 -22.15
N SER A 353 -6.28 10.09 -22.72
CA SER A 353 -5.77 11.23 -21.97
C SER A 353 -5.90 12.49 -22.82
N LEU A 354 -6.54 13.51 -22.26
CA LEU A 354 -6.72 14.83 -22.86
C LEU A 354 -6.06 15.87 -21.96
N LEU A 355 -5.19 16.68 -22.51
CA LEU A 355 -4.44 17.69 -21.77
C LEU A 355 -4.45 19.01 -22.53
N ALA A 356 -4.66 20.10 -21.80
CA ALA A 356 -4.47 21.47 -22.28
C ALA A 356 -3.87 22.33 -21.18
N GLY A 357 -2.84 23.09 -21.49
CA GLY A 357 -2.15 23.92 -20.52
C GLY A 357 -0.92 24.60 -21.04
N ARG A 358 0.02 24.85 -20.13
CA ARG A 358 1.33 25.44 -20.42
C ARG A 358 2.44 24.50 -20.01
N TYR A 359 3.47 24.42 -20.82
CA TYR A 359 4.68 23.69 -20.49
C TYR A 359 5.34 24.25 -19.22
N ARG A 360 5.85 23.34 -18.38
CA ARG A 360 6.51 23.70 -17.12
C ARG A 360 7.87 23.03 -17.06
N SER A 361 8.90 23.71 -17.52
CA SER A 361 10.28 23.25 -17.31
C SER A 361 10.68 23.35 -15.85
N SER A 362 11.57 22.45 -15.40
CA SER A 362 12.28 22.56 -14.12
C SER A 362 13.26 23.75 -14.10
N ASP A 363 13.64 24.25 -15.26
CA ASP A 363 14.48 25.43 -15.42
C ASP A 363 13.60 26.70 -15.61
N SER A 364 13.76 27.64 -14.70
CA SER A 364 13.01 28.90 -14.70
C SER A 364 13.33 29.82 -15.88
N ALA A 365 14.46 29.57 -16.58
CA ALA A 365 14.86 30.35 -17.75
C ALA A 365 14.16 29.90 -19.04
N THR A 366 13.49 28.76 -19.05
CA THR A 366 12.72 28.25 -20.19
C THR A 366 11.39 29.02 -20.33
N ASP A 367 11.03 29.37 -21.56
CA ASP A 367 9.80 30.07 -21.87
C ASP A 367 8.56 29.21 -21.66
N LYS A 368 7.47 29.85 -21.25
CA LYS A 368 6.19 29.18 -21.01
C LYS A 368 5.40 29.06 -22.31
N ALA A 369 5.46 27.88 -22.95
CA ALA A 369 4.70 27.59 -24.15
C ALA A 369 3.33 26.97 -23.83
N GLN A 370 2.33 27.27 -24.68
CA GLN A 370 1.04 26.55 -24.63
C GLN A 370 1.21 25.14 -25.18
N ILE A 371 0.57 24.16 -24.55
CA ILE A 371 0.59 22.76 -24.98
C ILE A 371 -0.81 22.18 -24.96
N ALA A 372 -1.08 21.31 -25.91
CA ALA A 372 -2.25 20.45 -25.96
C ALA A 372 -1.81 19.05 -26.36
N GLN A 373 -2.41 18.03 -25.74
CA GLN A 373 -2.16 16.64 -26.06
C GLN A 373 -3.47 15.85 -25.97
N ALA A 374 -3.68 14.98 -26.95
CA ALA A 374 -4.76 14.00 -26.92
C ALA A 374 -4.19 12.62 -27.27
N THR A 375 -4.48 11.62 -26.46
CA THR A 375 -4.09 10.24 -26.70
C THR A 375 -5.28 9.30 -26.51
N LEU A 376 -5.32 8.26 -27.30
CA LEU A 376 -6.37 7.25 -27.31
C LEU A 376 -5.77 5.87 -27.53
N MET A 377 -6.26 4.88 -26.79
CA MET A 377 -5.96 3.46 -26.96
C MET A 377 -7.26 2.69 -26.88
N TYR A 378 -7.46 1.74 -27.79
CA TYR A 378 -8.65 0.92 -27.80
C TYR A 378 -8.33 -0.55 -28.09
N GLY A 379 -8.86 -1.44 -27.23
CA GLY A 379 -8.75 -2.88 -27.38
C GLY A 379 -9.67 -3.39 -28.47
N LEU A 380 -9.10 -3.86 -29.59
CA LEU A 380 -9.79 -4.45 -30.73
C LEU A 380 -10.04 -5.95 -30.53
N PRO A 381 -10.91 -6.60 -31.34
CA PRO A 381 -10.97 -8.06 -31.44
C PRO A 381 -9.59 -8.69 -31.74
N TRP A 382 -9.46 -10.00 -31.51
CA TRP A 382 -8.25 -10.80 -31.71
C TRP A 382 -7.04 -10.38 -30.86
N ASN A 383 -7.29 -9.80 -29.65
CA ASN A 383 -6.25 -9.32 -28.74
C ASN A 383 -5.34 -8.25 -29.34
N LEU A 384 -5.83 -7.49 -30.30
CA LEU A 384 -5.16 -6.33 -30.86
C LEU A 384 -5.52 -5.06 -30.10
N THR A 385 -4.65 -4.07 -30.15
CA THR A 385 -4.87 -2.73 -29.60
C THR A 385 -4.43 -1.69 -30.60
N ALA A 386 -5.33 -0.82 -31.05
CA ALA A 386 -4.96 0.36 -31.81
C ALA A 386 -4.76 1.52 -30.85
N TYR A 387 -3.72 2.29 -31.06
CA TYR A 387 -3.45 3.48 -30.25
C TYR A 387 -2.82 4.59 -31.06
N GLY A 388 -2.98 5.80 -30.59
CA GLY A 388 -2.38 6.96 -31.22
C GLY A 388 -2.62 8.24 -30.45
N GLY A 389 -2.08 9.31 -30.94
CA GLY A 389 -2.23 10.60 -30.30
C GLY A 389 -1.65 11.73 -31.12
N ILE A 390 -1.98 12.93 -30.67
CA ILE A 390 -1.46 14.18 -31.18
C ILE A 390 -0.92 15.04 -30.06
N GLN A 391 0.17 15.76 -30.33
CA GLN A 391 0.71 16.82 -29.47
C GLN A 391 0.82 18.08 -30.28
N SER A 392 0.46 19.21 -29.69
CA SER A 392 0.61 20.52 -30.28
C SER A 392 1.13 21.52 -29.24
N ALA A 393 2.12 22.28 -29.62
CA ALA A 393 2.64 23.37 -28.83
C ALA A 393 3.11 24.52 -29.73
N THR A 394 3.48 25.65 -29.16
CA THR A 394 4.19 26.69 -29.87
C THR A 394 5.47 26.08 -30.45
N HIS A 395 5.66 26.17 -31.76
CA HIS A 395 6.82 25.62 -32.51
C HIS A 395 6.94 24.08 -32.51
N TYR A 396 5.87 23.33 -32.18
CA TYR A 396 5.89 21.87 -32.18
C TYR A 396 4.53 21.29 -32.51
N GLN A 397 4.52 20.30 -33.39
CA GLN A 397 3.37 19.44 -33.68
C GLN A 397 3.88 18.01 -33.87
N ALA A 398 3.16 17.05 -33.34
CA ALA A 398 3.45 15.65 -33.51
C ALA A 398 2.17 14.81 -33.64
N ALA A 399 2.25 13.78 -34.45
CA ALA A 399 1.24 12.75 -34.52
C ALA A 399 1.91 11.37 -34.36
N LEU A 400 1.24 10.46 -33.65
CA LEU A 400 1.71 9.11 -33.43
C LEU A 400 0.57 8.12 -33.68
N LEU A 401 0.88 7.02 -34.35
CA LEU A 401 -0.02 5.89 -34.55
C LEU A 401 0.72 4.60 -34.25
N GLY A 402 0.03 3.65 -33.63
CA GLY A 402 0.61 2.38 -33.26
C GLY A 402 -0.42 1.26 -33.16
N LEU A 403 0.10 0.05 -33.28
CA LEU A 403 -0.64 -1.19 -33.09
C LEU A 403 0.11 -2.05 -32.08
N GLY A 404 -0.65 -2.65 -31.17
CA GLY A 404 -0.15 -3.61 -30.22
C GLY A 404 -1.02 -4.84 -30.17
N GLY A 405 -0.54 -5.88 -29.54
CA GLY A 405 -1.33 -7.07 -29.37
C GLY A 405 -0.74 -8.05 -28.37
N SER A 406 -1.60 -8.87 -27.79
CA SER A 406 -1.21 -9.98 -26.94
C SER A 406 -1.09 -11.25 -27.78
N LEU A 407 0.09 -11.85 -27.75
CA LEU A 407 0.43 -13.11 -28.44
C LEU A 407 0.23 -14.33 -27.50
N GLY A 408 -0.58 -14.16 -26.44
CA GLY A 408 -0.82 -15.20 -25.44
C GLY A 408 0.46 -15.57 -24.70
N ARG A 409 0.86 -16.86 -24.73
CA ARG A 409 2.09 -17.35 -24.08
C ARG A 409 3.38 -16.70 -24.58
N TRP A 410 3.35 -16.07 -25.75
CA TRP A 410 4.49 -15.37 -26.34
C TRP A 410 4.57 -13.89 -25.92
N GLY A 411 3.74 -13.48 -24.95
CA GLY A 411 3.77 -12.13 -24.42
C GLY A 411 3.01 -11.12 -25.26
N SER A 412 3.42 -9.86 -25.18
CA SER A 412 2.81 -8.74 -25.89
C SER A 412 3.84 -7.99 -26.73
N LEU A 413 3.41 -7.53 -27.87
CA LEU A 413 4.22 -6.77 -28.81
C LEU A 413 3.48 -5.49 -29.21
N SER A 414 4.18 -4.37 -29.29
CA SER A 414 3.62 -3.15 -29.88
C SER A 414 4.65 -2.42 -30.75
N VAL A 415 4.15 -1.82 -31.83
CA VAL A 415 4.93 -1.03 -32.79
C VAL A 415 4.21 0.27 -33.01
N ASP A 416 4.93 1.37 -32.94
CA ASP A 416 4.40 2.70 -33.24
C ASP A 416 5.38 3.55 -34.05
N GLY A 417 4.81 4.47 -34.82
CA GLY A 417 5.52 5.46 -35.59
C GLY A 417 5.02 6.84 -35.27
N SER A 418 5.91 7.81 -35.12
CA SER A 418 5.56 9.21 -34.91
C SER A 418 6.23 10.10 -35.95
N ASP A 419 5.51 11.12 -36.38
CA ASP A 419 6.01 12.22 -37.20
C ASP A 419 5.96 13.51 -36.42
N THR A 420 7.01 14.33 -36.52
CA THR A 420 7.11 15.59 -35.81
C THR A 420 7.47 16.74 -36.76
N HIS A 421 6.80 17.86 -36.57
CA HIS A 421 7.10 19.11 -37.23
C HIS A 421 7.46 20.14 -36.16
N SER A 422 8.70 20.61 -36.16
CA SER A 422 9.24 21.33 -35.01
C SER A 422 10.27 22.37 -35.41
N GLN A 423 10.41 23.39 -34.57
CA GLN A 423 11.42 24.47 -34.73
C GLN A 423 12.06 24.73 -33.38
N ARG A 424 13.35 24.47 -33.23
CA ARG A 424 14.16 24.85 -32.08
C ARG A 424 14.57 26.32 -32.18
N GLN A 425 14.83 26.98 -31.06
CA GLN A 425 15.23 28.37 -31.02
C GLN A 425 16.48 28.61 -31.87
N GLY A 426 16.37 29.49 -32.87
CA GLY A 426 17.47 29.85 -33.77
C GLY A 426 17.76 28.83 -34.88
N GLU A 427 16.96 27.79 -35.02
CA GLU A 427 17.07 26.78 -36.07
C GLU A 427 15.93 26.93 -37.10
N ALA A 428 16.14 26.37 -38.30
CA ALA A 428 15.07 26.23 -39.30
C ALA A 428 14.04 25.19 -38.83
N VAL A 429 12.84 25.27 -39.39
CA VAL A 429 11.80 24.25 -39.19
C VAL A 429 12.32 22.91 -39.66
N GLN A 430 12.16 21.90 -38.86
CA GLN A 430 12.59 20.51 -39.09
C GLN A 430 11.37 19.60 -39.06
N GLN A 431 11.39 18.58 -39.90
CA GLN A 431 10.45 17.50 -39.90
C GLN A 431 11.21 16.19 -39.68
N GLY A 432 10.68 15.33 -38.83
CA GLY A 432 11.32 14.08 -38.52
C GLY A 432 10.35 13.02 -38.08
N ALA A 433 10.72 11.77 -38.40
CA ALA A 433 9.96 10.61 -38.01
C ALA A 433 10.77 9.66 -37.11
N SER A 434 10.09 9.01 -36.18
CA SER A 434 10.68 7.95 -35.39
C SER A 434 9.77 6.74 -35.34
N TRP A 435 10.34 5.58 -35.05
CA TRP A 435 9.55 4.38 -34.78
C TRP A 435 10.03 3.72 -33.50
N ARG A 436 9.10 3.02 -32.83
CA ARG A 436 9.35 2.32 -31.56
C ARG A 436 8.75 0.93 -31.60
N LEU A 437 9.55 -0.04 -31.15
CA LEU A 437 9.15 -1.43 -30.94
C LEU A 437 9.23 -1.74 -29.45
N ARG A 438 8.18 -2.29 -28.88
CA ARG A 438 8.14 -2.77 -27.50
C ARG A 438 7.68 -4.22 -27.47
N TYR A 439 8.38 -5.03 -26.69
CA TYR A 439 8.01 -6.41 -26.43
C TYR A 439 8.10 -6.69 -24.94
N SER A 440 7.10 -7.35 -24.39
CA SER A 440 7.07 -7.79 -22.99
C SER A 440 6.51 -9.20 -22.89
N ASN A 441 7.09 -10.01 -22.01
CA ASN A 441 6.61 -11.36 -21.75
C ASN A 441 6.79 -11.70 -20.27
N GLN A 442 5.76 -12.31 -19.69
CA GLN A 442 5.75 -12.85 -18.34
C GLN A 442 5.42 -14.33 -18.40
N LEU A 443 6.42 -15.16 -18.27
CA LEU A 443 6.30 -16.61 -18.23
C LEU A 443 6.14 -17.07 -16.78
N THR A 444 4.90 -17.14 -16.31
CA THR A 444 4.58 -17.53 -14.91
C THR A 444 5.07 -18.94 -14.57
N ALA A 445 5.05 -19.87 -15.53
CA ALA A 445 5.49 -21.25 -15.33
C ALA A 445 6.99 -21.36 -15.00
N THR A 446 7.81 -20.45 -15.53
CA THR A 446 9.27 -20.41 -15.29
C THR A 446 9.70 -19.30 -14.36
N GLY A 447 8.80 -18.39 -14.00
CA GLY A 447 9.15 -17.20 -13.20
C GLY A 447 9.99 -16.20 -13.99
N THR A 448 9.86 -16.13 -15.33
CA THR A 448 10.64 -15.25 -16.19
C THR A 448 9.83 -14.04 -16.61
N ASN A 449 10.39 -12.83 -16.40
CA ASN A 449 9.85 -11.59 -16.94
C ASN A 449 10.86 -10.97 -17.88
N PHE A 450 10.44 -10.64 -19.08
CA PHE A 450 11.26 -10.07 -20.13
C PHE A 450 10.61 -8.82 -20.69
N PHE A 451 11.41 -7.77 -20.89
CA PHE A 451 10.97 -6.51 -21.44
C PHE A 451 12.06 -5.94 -22.35
N LEU A 452 11.68 -5.61 -23.59
CA LEU A 452 12.55 -4.99 -24.58
C LEU A 452 11.86 -3.76 -25.16
N THR A 453 12.52 -2.62 -25.15
CA THR A 453 12.10 -1.45 -25.90
C THR A 453 13.24 -0.97 -26.77
N ARG A 454 12.95 -0.68 -28.03
CA ARG A 454 13.90 -0.07 -28.95
C ARG A 454 13.26 1.16 -29.61
N TRP A 455 13.93 2.30 -29.49
CA TRP A 455 13.60 3.52 -30.22
C TRP A 455 14.62 3.75 -31.31
N GLN A 456 14.15 4.11 -32.49
CA GLN A 456 15.04 4.49 -33.57
C GLN A 456 14.50 5.73 -34.26
N TYR A 457 15.29 6.79 -34.25
CA TYR A 457 14.94 8.05 -34.92
C TYR A 457 15.29 7.93 -36.42
N ALA A 458 14.30 7.97 -37.28
CA ALA A 458 14.50 7.74 -38.71
C ALA A 458 15.09 8.95 -39.45
N SER A 459 14.95 10.14 -38.88
CA SER A 459 15.47 11.36 -39.52
C SER A 459 16.18 12.29 -38.54
N GLN A 460 17.01 13.16 -39.06
CA GLN A 460 17.76 14.15 -38.27
C GLN A 460 16.86 15.25 -37.70
N GLY A 461 15.70 15.46 -38.27
CA GLY A 461 14.76 16.48 -37.84
C GLY A 461 13.79 16.04 -36.75
N TYR A 462 13.92 14.79 -36.24
CA TYR A 462 13.07 14.34 -35.15
C TYR A 462 13.50 15.00 -33.83
N ASN A 463 12.56 15.68 -33.19
CA ASN A 463 12.71 16.25 -31.84
C ASN A 463 11.52 15.83 -30.96
N THR A 464 11.73 15.68 -29.68
CA THR A 464 10.64 15.54 -28.70
C THR A 464 10.09 16.93 -28.33
N LEU A 465 8.89 16.96 -27.73
CA LEU A 465 8.28 18.22 -27.26
C LEU A 465 9.22 18.98 -26.29
N SER A 466 9.81 18.25 -25.34
CA SER A 466 10.73 18.84 -24.37
C SER A 466 12.01 19.36 -25.01
N ASP A 467 12.58 18.67 -26.00
CA ASP A 467 13.79 19.13 -26.73
C ASP A 467 13.56 20.47 -27.42
N VAL A 468 12.36 20.68 -27.95
CA VAL A 468 12.00 21.93 -28.62
C VAL A 468 11.73 23.03 -27.61
N LEU A 469 10.87 22.79 -26.64
CA LEU A 469 10.45 23.83 -25.70
C LEU A 469 11.56 24.25 -24.73
N ASP A 470 12.43 23.35 -24.31
CA ASP A 470 13.58 23.68 -23.46
C ASP A 470 14.66 24.49 -24.23
N SER A 471 14.63 24.48 -25.56
CA SER A 471 15.54 25.33 -26.37
C SER A 471 15.18 26.82 -26.31
N TYR A 472 13.91 27.16 -26.03
CA TYR A 472 13.46 28.57 -25.94
C TYR A 472 13.76 29.13 -24.55
N ARG A 473 14.82 29.94 -24.48
CA ARG A 473 15.35 30.51 -23.23
C ARG A 473 15.52 32.02 -23.32
N HIS A 474 15.16 32.70 -22.22
CA HIS A 474 15.30 34.15 -22.15
C HIS A 474 16.61 34.62 -21.48
N ASP A 475 17.40 33.74 -20.88
CA ASP A 475 18.66 34.08 -20.21
C ASP A 475 19.89 34.16 -21.14
N GLY A 476 19.75 33.79 -22.40
CA GLY A 476 20.84 33.77 -23.38
C GLY A 476 22.01 32.85 -23.03
N ASN A 477 21.87 31.97 -22.09
CA ASN A 477 22.95 31.14 -21.57
C ASN A 477 23.29 30.00 -22.54
N ARG A 478 24.36 30.18 -23.32
CA ARG A 478 24.84 29.18 -24.30
C ARG A 478 25.54 27.95 -23.70
N LEU A 479 25.75 27.90 -22.40
CA LEU A 479 26.35 26.72 -21.73
C LEU A 479 25.44 25.47 -21.76
N TRP A 480 24.17 25.63 -22.09
CA TRP A 480 23.24 24.54 -22.33
C TRP A 480 23.43 23.91 -23.73
N SER A 481 24.04 24.62 -24.68
CA SER A 481 24.12 24.19 -26.09
C SER A 481 24.79 22.84 -26.33
N TRP A 482 25.66 22.38 -25.44
CA TRP A 482 26.29 21.07 -25.62
C TRP A 482 25.34 19.88 -25.31
N ARG A 483 24.39 20.02 -24.37
CA ARG A 483 23.32 19.04 -24.15
C ARG A 483 22.29 19.08 -25.26
N GLU A 484 22.01 20.25 -25.79
CA GLU A 484 21.08 20.45 -26.90
C GLU A 484 21.53 19.75 -28.18
N ASN A 485 22.84 19.57 -28.38
CA ASN A 485 23.39 18.86 -29.53
C ASN A 485 23.41 17.35 -29.37
N LEU A 486 22.95 16.79 -28.26
CA LEU A 486 22.86 15.33 -28.05
C LEU A 486 21.53 14.81 -28.59
N GLN A 487 21.49 14.49 -29.87
CA GLN A 487 20.33 13.87 -30.52
C GLN A 487 20.50 12.33 -30.54
N PRO A 488 19.67 11.57 -29.84
CA PRO A 488 19.71 10.12 -29.90
C PRO A 488 19.30 9.66 -31.32
N SER A 489 20.11 8.79 -31.90
CA SER A 489 19.79 8.11 -33.17
C SER A 489 19.03 6.80 -32.92
N SER A 490 19.39 6.10 -31.84
CA SER A 490 18.64 4.95 -31.38
C SER A 490 18.79 4.76 -29.87
N ARG A 491 17.78 4.17 -29.27
CA ARG A 491 17.80 3.74 -27.86
C ARG A 491 17.26 2.32 -27.75
N THR A 492 17.99 1.49 -27.03
CA THR A 492 17.59 0.12 -26.72
C THR A 492 17.59 -0.07 -25.23
N THR A 493 16.52 -0.59 -24.68
CA THR A 493 16.39 -0.95 -23.27
C THR A 493 15.98 -2.39 -23.14
N LEU A 494 16.69 -3.13 -22.29
CA LEU A 494 16.44 -4.53 -21.98
C LEU A 494 16.28 -4.70 -20.47
N MET A 495 15.27 -5.45 -20.06
CA MET A 495 15.12 -5.90 -18.68
C MET A 495 14.71 -7.37 -18.69
N LEU A 496 15.44 -8.20 -17.95
CA LEU A 496 15.15 -9.61 -17.74
C LEU A 496 15.20 -9.91 -16.27
N SER A 497 14.16 -10.53 -15.76
CA SER A 497 14.13 -11.03 -14.38
C SER A 497 13.73 -12.49 -14.40
N GLN A 498 14.53 -13.34 -13.76
CA GLN A 498 14.35 -14.77 -13.70
C GLN A 498 14.34 -15.24 -12.24
N SER A 499 13.28 -15.90 -11.85
CA SER A 499 13.18 -16.55 -10.53
C SER A 499 13.28 -18.06 -10.68
N TRP A 500 14.27 -18.67 -10.02
CA TRP A 500 14.46 -20.12 -10.00
C TRP A 500 14.08 -20.76 -8.66
N GLY A 501 13.31 -20.03 -7.84
CA GLY A 501 12.90 -20.49 -6.53
C GLY A 501 13.97 -20.30 -5.44
N ARG A 502 13.75 -20.94 -4.28
CA ARG A 502 14.50 -20.64 -3.06
C ARG A 502 16.01 -20.98 -3.13
N HIS A 503 16.40 -22.00 -3.87
CA HIS A 503 17.79 -22.50 -3.88
C HIS A 503 18.67 -21.83 -4.93
N LEU A 504 18.14 -21.56 -6.11
CA LEU A 504 18.90 -20.90 -7.17
C LEU A 504 18.69 -19.38 -7.19
N GLY A 505 17.66 -18.90 -6.48
CA GLY A 505 17.42 -17.48 -6.25
C GLY A 505 16.85 -16.74 -7.47
N ASN A 506 17.10 -15.44 -7.50
CA ASN A 506 16.60 -14.52 -8.50
C ASN A 506 17.75 -13.86 -9.24
N LEU A 507 17.66 -13.85 -10.57
CA LEU A 507 18.57 -13.12 -11.46
C LEU A 507 17.81 -11.93 -12.08
N SER A 508 18.43 -10.77 -12.11
CA SER A 508 17.93 -9.60 -12.83
C SER A 508 19.05 -9.04 -13.71
N LEU A 509 18.73 -8.87 -14.99
CA LEU A 509 19.59 -8.22 -15.97
C LEU A 509 18.88 -6.96 -16.45
N THR A 510 19.62 -5.86 -16.48
CA THR A 510 19.16 -4.60 -17.05
C THR A 510 20.19 -4.09 -18.03
N GLY A 511 19.75 -3.50 -19.12
CA GLY A 511 20.66 -2.92 -20.11
C GLY A 511 19.98 -1.76 -20.82
N SER A 512 20.69 -0.67 -20.98
CA SER A 512 20.31 0.41 -21.86
C SER A 512 21.50 0.84 -22.71
N ARG A 513 21.22 1.15 -23.98
CA ARG A 513 22.18 1.72 -24.91
C ARG A 513 21.54 2.84 -25.67
N THR A 514 22.23 3.98 -25.71
CA THR A 514 21.82 5.15 -26.48
C THR A 514 22.93 5.47 -27.46
N ASP A 515 22.63 5.38 -28.75
CA ASP A 515 23.51 5.82 -29.81
C ASP A 515 23.18 7.27 -30.18
N TRP A 516 24.19 8.08 -30.39
CA TRP A 516 24.04 9.50 -30.65
C TRP A 516 24.26 9.81 -32.13
N ARG A 517 23.51 10.76 -32.67
CA ARG A 517 23.61 11.16 -34.08
C ARG A 517 24.79 12.12 -34.32
N ASN A 518 24.96 13.05 -33.43
CA ASN A 518 25.87 14.20 -33.61
C ASN A 518 27.24 13.98 -32.97
N ARG A 519 27.52 12.78 -32.47
CA ARG A 519 28.82 12.43 -31.91
C ARG A 519 29.12 10.94 -32.11
N PRO A 520 30.40 10.59 -32.25
CA PRO A 520 30.80 9.19 -32.29
C PRO A 520 30.65 8.55 -30.89
N GLY A 521 30.16 7.30 -30.86
CA GLY A 521 30.05 6.51 -29.64
C GLY A 521 28.64 6.43 -29.08
N HIS A 522 28.51 5.74 -27.97
CA HIS A 522 27.25 5.43 -27.34
C HIS A 522 27.38 5.52 -25.82
N ASP A 523 26.29 5.79 -25.16
CA ASP A 523 26.18 5.65 -23.71
C ASP A 523 25.54 4.31 -23.40
N ASP A 524 26.17 3.54 -22.52
CA ASP A 524 25.71 2.22 -22.09
C ASP A 524 25.53 2.20 -20.57
N SER A 525 24.50 1.52 -20.13
CA SER A 525 24.32 1.12 -18.74
C SER A 525 23.88 -0.33 -18.70
N TYR A 526 24.65 -1.17 -18.03
CA TYR A 526 24.32 -2.58 -17.81
C TYR A 526 24.35 -2.91 -16.35
N GLY A 527 23.39 -3.70 -15.89
CA GLY A 527 23.29 -4.19 -14.52
C GLY A 527 23.00 -5.69 -14.52
N LEU A 528 23.70 -6.42 -13.66
CA LEU A 528 23.43 -7.80 -13.30
C LEU A 528 23.27 -7.86 -11.79
N SER A 529 22.20 -8.45 -11.32
CA SER A 529 21.94 -8.70 -9.90
C SER A 529 21.47 -10.15 -9.76
N TRP A 530 22.19 -10.93 -8.98
CA TRP A 530 21.80 -12.27 -8.59
C TRP A 530 21.77 -12.39 -7.09
N GLY A 531 20.70 -12.97 -6.55
CA GLY A 531 20.54 -13.16 -5.11
C GLY A 531 19.90 -14.49 -4.78
N THR A 532 20.41 -15.16 -3.76
CA THR A 532 19.90 -16.45 -3.28
C THR A 532 20.01 -16.56 -1.76
N SER A 533 19.32 -17.55 -1.19
CA SER A 533 19.40 -17.89 0.23
C SER A 533 20.22 -19.18 0.40
N ILE A 534 21.24 -19.13 1.25
CA ILE A 534 22.13 -20.25 1.54
C ILE A 534 22.21 -20.45 3.05
N GLY A 535 21.85 -21.63 3.55
CA GLY A 535 21.97 -21.98 4.97
C GLY A 535 21.20 -21.08 5.94
N GLY A 536 20.15 -20.41 5.46
CA GLY A 536 19.38 -19.42 6.23
C GLY A 536 19.92 -17.98 6.10
N GLY A 537 21.10 -17.80 5.51
CA GLY A 537 21.63 -16.48 5.14
C GLY A 537 21.26 -16.09 3.72
N SER A 538 21.57 -14.86 3.34
CA SER A 538 21.36 -14.30 2.01
C SER A 538 22.70 -14.00 1.36
N LEU A 539 22.83 -14.36 0.08
CA LEU A 539 23.99 -14.05 -0.75
C LEU A 539 23.54 -13.27 -1.96
N SER A 540 24.20 -12.15 -2.29
CA SER A 540 23.95 -11.44 -3.52
C SER A 540 25.23 -11.02 -4.23
N LEU A 541 25.20 -11.16 -5.55
CA LEU A 541 26.21 -10.66 -6.47
C LEU A 541 25.60 -9.59 -7.35
N ASN A 542 26.23 -8.42 -7.38
CA ASN A 542 25.76 -7.32 -8.21
C ASN A 542 26.91 -6.79 -9.05
N TRP A 543 26.65 -6.52 -10.29
CA TRP A 543 27.59 -5.90 -11.21
C TRP A 543 26.88 -4.83 -12.02
N ASN A 544 27.49 -3.64 -12.04
CA ASN A 544 27.00 -2.51 -12.83
C ASN A 544 28.14 -1.97 -13.69
N GLN A 545 27.83 -1.70 -14.94
CA GLN A 545 28.71 -0.97 -15.85
C GLN A 545 27.96 0.26 -16.37
N ASN A 546 28.55 1.42 -16.22
CA ASN A 546 28.08 2.65 -16.81
C ASN A 546 29.17 3.23 -17.72
N ARG A 547 28.76 3.62 -18.91
CA ARG A 547 29.61 4.36 -19.86
C ARG A 547 28.87 5.63 -20.23
N THR A 548 29.43 6.76 -19.83
CA THR A 548 28.81 8.06 -20.07
C THR A 548 29.79 9.01 -20.72
N LEU A 549 29.26 9.90 -21.54
CA LEU A 549 30.06 10.96 -22.15
C LEU A 549 30.25 12.11 -21.19
N TRP A 550 31.49 12.56 -21.06
CA TRP A 550 31.84 13.77 -20.30
C TRP A 550 31.88 15.01 -21.19
N ARG A 551 31.88 16.20 -20.53
CA ARG A 551 31.93 17.51 -21.22
C ARG A 551 33.12 17.69 -22.16
N ASN A 552 34.23 16.99 -21.91
CA ASN A 552 35.46 17.03 -22.74
C ASN A 552 35.43 16.07 -23.93
N GLY A 553 34.30 15.42 -24.21
CA GLY A 553 34.18 14.43 -25.28
C GLY A 553 34.76 13.04 -24.93
N ALA A 554 35.33 12.85 -23.75
CA ALA A 554 35.83 11.57 -23.33
C ALA A 554 34.72 10.69 -22.76
N HIS A 555 34.77 9.39 -23.02
CA HIS A 555 33.90 8.41 -22.41
C HIS A 555 34.50 7.98 -21.07
N ARG A 556 33.76 8.12 -19.99
CA ARG A 556 34.10 7.50 -18.71
C ARG A 556 33.35 6.18 -18.61
N LYS A 557 34.10 5.10 -18.50
CA LYS A 557 33.58 3.77 -18.23
C LYS A 557 33.85 3.46 -16.76
N GLU A 558 32.80 3.12 -16.03
CA GLU A 558 32.88 2.70 -14.64
C GLU A 558 32.20 1.34 -14.49
N ASN A 559 32.91 0.37 -13.92
CA ASN A 559 32.39 -0.94 -13.54
C ASN A 559 32.42 -1.02 -12.02
N ILE A 560 31.35 -1.52 -11.44
CA ILE A 560 31.28 -1.78 -10.00
C ILE A 560 30.78 -3.20 -9.82
N THR A 561 31.55 -4.02 -9.11
CA THR A 561 31.13 -5.35 -8.67
C THR A 561 30.98 -5.34 -7.16
N SER A 562 29.89 -5.87 -6.65
CA SER A 562 29.62 -6.02 -5.22
C SER A 562 29.17 -7.44 -4.92
N LEU A 563 29.82 -8.05 -3.94
CA LEU A 563 29.41 -9.31 -3.33
C LEU A 563 28.97 -9.01 -1.90
N TRP A 564 27.78 -9.43 -1.55
CA TRP A 564 27.18 -9.21 -0.24
C TRP A 564 26.69 -10.54 0.32
N PHE A 565 27.01 -10.77 1.58
CA PHE A 565 26.54 -11.92 2.35
C PHE A 565 25.96 -11.41 3.68
N SER A 566 24.82 -11.94 4.07
CA SER A 566 24.19 -11.66 5.36
C SER A 566 23.70 -12.96 5.99
N MET A 567 23.92 -13.08 7.28
CA MET A 567 23.51 -14.25 8.06
C MET A 567 22.73 -13.80 9.29
N PRO A 568 21.51 -14.29 9.49
CA PRO A 568 20.75 -14.03 10.70
C PRO A 568 21.40 -14.76 11.89
N LEU A 569 21.65 -14.01 12.96
CA LEU A 569 22.20 -14.49 14.21
C LEU A 569 21.13 -14.85 15.25
N SER A 570 19.87 -14.77 14.88
CA SER A 570 18.71 -14.97 15.77
C SER A 570 18.73 -16.31 16.53
N ARG A 571 19.31 -17.36 15.92
CA ARG A 571 19.49 -18.67 16.58
C ARG A 571 20.40 -18.60 17.82
N TRP A 572 21.34 -17.64 17.86
CA TRP A 572 22.32 -17.51 18.95
C TRP A 572 22.00 -16.38 19.91
N THR A 573 21.34 -15.33 19.41
CA THR A 573 21.04 -14.12 20.18
C THR A 573 19.62 -14.10 20.75
N GLY A 574 18.71 -14.92 20.20
CA GLY A 574 17.28 -14.87 20.54
C GLY A 574 16.55 -13.60 20.02
N ASN A 575 17.28 -12.69 19.39
CA ASN A 575 16.76 -11.42 18.87
C ASN A 575 16.97 -11.32 17.35
N ASN A 576 16.24 -10.44 16.69
CA ASN A 576 16.41 -10.13 15.26
C ASN A 576 17.74 -9.38 15.02
N VAL A 577 18.84 -10.12 15.00
CA VAL A 577 20.17 -9.59 14.72
C VAL A 577 20.74 -10.34 13.53
N SER A 578 21.39 -9.61 12.63
CA SER A 578 22.09 -10.17 11.47
C SER A 578 23.51 -9.62 11.38
N ALA A 579 24.43 -10.48 10.96
CA ALA A 579 25.77 -10.06 10.57
C ALA A 579 25.85 -10.02 9.04
N SER A 580 26.54 -9.03 8.50
CA SER A 580 26.73 -8.87 7.07
C SER A 580 28.22 -8.68 6.74
N TRP A 581 28.61 -9.19 5.59
CA TRP A 581 29.88 -8.90 4.95
C TRP A 581 29.66 -8.46 3.51
N GLN A 582 30.37 -7.44 3.10
CA GLN A 582 30.29 -6.92 1.75
C GLN A 582 31.69 -6.63 1.21
N MET A 583 31.87 -6.95 -0.07
CA MET A 583 33.02 -6.53 -0.85
C MET A 583 32.52 -5.74 -2.06
N THR A 584 33.07 -4.55 -2.27
CA THR A 584 32.77 -3.72 -3.44
C THR A 584 34.05 -3.38 -4.16
N SER A 585 34.12 -3.70 -5.44
CA SER A 585 35.28 -3.47 -6.31
C SER A 585 34.89 -2.59 -7.49
N PRO A 586 35.18 -1.28 -7.45
CA PRO A 586 35.03 -0.41 -8.61
C PRO A 586 36.21 -0.58 -9.57
N SER A 587 36.00 -0.27 -10.87
CA SER A 587 37.07 -0.31 -11.87
C SER A 587 38.13 0.79 -11.66
N HIS A 588 37.74 1.88 -11.00
CA HIS A 588 38.60 3.00 -10.64
C HIS A 588 38.46 3.25 -9.14
N GLY A 589 39.55 3.21 -8.41
CA GLY A 589 39.59 3.33 -6.96
C GLY A 589 39.71 1.98 -6.27
N GLY A 590 40.01 2.03 -4.97
CA GLY A 590 40.30 0.85 -4.17
C GLY A 590 39.11 -0.02 -3.85
N GLN A 591 39.35 -1.30 -3.75
CA GLN A 591 38.38 -2.26 -3.24
C GLN A 591 37.98 -1.90 -1.81
N THR A 592 36.70 -1.95 -1.53
CA THR A 592 36.16 -1.73 -0.18
C THR A 592 35.60 -3.04 0.36
N GLN A 593 36.02 -3.39 1.56
CA GLN A 593 35.44 -4.48 2.34
C GLN A 593 34.74 -3.91 3.56
N GLN A 594 33.60 -4.47 3.90
CA GLN A 594 32.77 -4.00 5.01
C GLN A 594 32.24 -5.18 5.79
N VAL A 595 32.27 -5.06 7.09
CA VAL A 595 31.57 -5.95 8.03
C VAL A 595 30.55 -5.10 8.78
N GLY A 596 29.34 -5.64 8.94
CA GLY A 596 28.28 -4.98 9.66
C GLY A 596 27.52 -5.93 10.56
N VAL A 597 26.96 -5.37 11.60
CA VAL A 597 25.95 -6.04 12.44
C VAL A 597 24.77 -5.08 12.53
N ASN A 598 23.60 -5.60 12.23
CA ASN A 598 22.37 -4.85 12.32
C ASN A 598 21.29 -5.65 13.07
N GLY A 599 20.36 -4.96 13.64
CA GLY A 599 19.27 -5.60 14.37
C GLY A 599 18.12 -4.66 14.66
N GLU A 600 17.08 -5.25 15.18
CA GLU A 600 15.87 -4.58 15.63
C GLU A 600 15.74 -4.71 17.13
N ALA A 601 15.18 -3.69 17.78
CA ALA A 601 14.90 -3.68 19.21
C ALA A 601 13.56 -3.01 19.51
N PHE A 602 13.04 -3.18 20.73
CA PHE A 602 11.80 -2.55 21.20
C PHE A 602 10.60 -2.87 20.28
N SER A 603 10.36 -4.14 20.00
CA SER A 603 9.28 -4.60 19.11
C SER A 603 9.35 -3.92 17.72
N GLN A 604 10.55 -3.95 17.12
CA GLN A 604 10.85 -3.39 15.79
C GLN A 604 10.72 -1.84 15.69
N GLN A 605 10.67 -1.15 16.83
CA GLN A 605 10.64 0.32 16.82
C GLN A 605 12.01 0.93 16.60
N LEU A 606 13.09 0.26 17.02
CA LEU A 606 14.46 0.71 16.82
C LEU A 606 15.17 -0.21 15.85
N ASP A 607 15.56 0.32 14.70
CA ASP A 607 16.49 -0.29 13.78
C ASP A 607 17.89 0.28 14.07
N TRP A 608 18.87 -0.58 14.24
CA TRP A 608 20.25 -0.16 14.47
C TRP A 608 21.22 -0.94 13.60
N GLU A 609 22.28 -0.27 13.18
CA GLU A 609 23.35 -0.89 12.40
C GLU A 609 24.72 -0.28 12.78
N VAL A 610 25.69 -1.15 13.02
CA VAL A 610 27.11 -0.79 13.22
C VAL A 610 27.91 -1.41 12.10
N ARG A 611 28.74 -0.62 11.46
CA ARG A 611 29.57 -1.04 10.33
C ARG A 611 31.01 -0.60 10.48
N GLN A 612 31.92 -1.44 10.02
CA GLN A 612 33.34 -1.15 9.84
C GLN A 612 33.69 -1.45 8.39
N SER A 613 34.21 -0.49 7.69
CA SER A 613 34.71 -0.69 6.33
C SER A 613 36.19 -0.35 6.21
N TYR A 614 36.84 -1.07 5.31
CA TYR A 614 38.24 -0.84 4.91
C TYR A 614 38.31 -0.69 3.41
N ARG A 615 38.98 0.37 2.95
CA ARG A 615 39.25 0.64 1.54
C ARG A 615 40.72 0.47 1.26
N ALA A 616 41.03 -0.46 0.37
CA ALA A 616 42.36 -0.57 -0.22
C ALA A 616 42.65 0.69 -1.07
N ASP A 617 43.88 1.06 -1.27
CA ASP A 617 44.28 2.24 -2.07
C ASP A 617 43.83 3.61 -1.54
N ALA A 618 43.28 3.68 -0.33
CA ALA A 618 43.05 4.96 0.30
C ALA A 618 44.39 5.64 0.70
N PRO A 619 44.46 6.98 0.71
CA PRO A 619 45.59 7.69 1.26
C PRO A 619 45.95 7.19 2.66
N PRO A 620 47.24 7.24 3.09
CA PRO A 620 47.65 6.74 4.39
C PRO A 620 46.76 7.27 5.52
N GLY A 621 46.06 6.34 6.21
CA GLY A 621 45.12 6.65 7.29
C GLY A 621 43.68 6.91 6.90
N GLY A 622 43.33 6.95 5.60
CA GLY A 622 41.96 7.18 5.11
C GLY A 622 41.14 5.92 4.79
N GLY A 623 41.77 4.72 4.91
CA GLY A 623 41.15 3.48 4.46
C GLY A 623 40.07 2.92 5.38
N ASN A 624 40.09 3.24 6.66
CA ASN A 624 39.13 2.74 7.65
C ASN A 624 37.99 3.75 7.86
N ASN A 625 36.77 3.24 7.84
CA ASN A 625 35.58 4.02 8.16
C ASN A 625 34.64 3.20 9.06
N SER A 626 34.25 3.77 10.19
CA SER A 626 33.28 3.21 11.12
C SER A 626 31.99 4.00 10.99
N ALA A 627 30.85 3.31 10.97
CA ALA A 627 29.54 3.95 10.86
C ALA A 627 28.54 3.35 11.84
N LEU A 628 27.67 4.20 12.35
CA LEU A 628 26.50 3.86 13.16
C LEU A 628 25.27 4.46 12.49
N HIS A 629 24.25 3.67 12.37
CA HIS A 629 22.92 4.09 11.95
C HIS A 629 21.91 3.70 13.01
N LEU A 630 21.03 4.63 13.36
CA LEU A 630 19.90 4.42 14.26
C LEU A 630 18.65 4.98 13.60
N ALA A 631 17.57 4.20 13.59
CA ALA A 631 16.27 4.65 13.11
C ALA A 631 15.18 4.24 14.11
N TRP A 632 14.42 5.21 14.56
CA TRP A 632 13.31 5.02 15.47
C TRP A 632 11.98 5.17 14.73
N ASN A 633 11.20 4.10 14.69
CA ASN A 633 9.85 4.05 14.14
C ASN A 633 8.85 4.34 15.27
N GLY A 634 8.52 5.60 15.45
CA GLY A 634 7.61 6.03 16.53
C GLY A 634 6.16 6.11 16.08
N ALA A 635 5.24 6.16 17.04
CA ALA A 635 3.81 6.34 16.76
C ALA A 635 3.51 7.71 16.12
N TYR A 636 4.32 8.73 16.40
CA TYR A 636 4.11 10.10 15.93
C TYR A 636 5.04 10.50 14.78
N GLY A 637 5.86 9.58 14.28
CA GLY A 637 6.80 9.82 13.19
C GLY A 637 8.08 9.02 13.31
N LEU A 638 8.98 9.26 12.38
CA LEU A 638 10.27 8.59 12.25
C LEU A 638 11.39 9.54 12.66
N LEU A 639 12.38 9.03 13.37
CA LEU A 639 13.60 9.77 13.73
C LEU A 639 14.81 8.91 13.37
N GLY A 640 15.76 9.46 12.63
CA GLY A 640 16.98 8.76 12.28
C GLY A 640 18.22 9.54 12.64
N GLY A 641 19.29 8.83 12.95
CA GLY A 641 20.61 9.35 13.21
C GLY A 641 21.70 8.54 12.53
N ASP A 642 22.61 9.24 11.90
CA ASP A 642 23.77 8.65 11.20
C ASP A 642 25.05 9.25 11.73
N TYR A 643 26.02 8.42 12.03
CA TYR A 643 27.35 8.84 12.37
C TYR A 643 28.38 8.02 11.60
N SER A 644 29.32 8.68 10.93
CA SER A 644 30.38 8.03 10.20
C SER A 644 31.70 8.72 10.52
N TYR A 645 32.74 7.93 10.76
CA TYR A 645 34.05 8.40 11.13
C TYR A 645 35.15 7.68 10.34
N SER A 646 36.01 8.49 9.73
CA SER A 646 37.31 8.08 9.22
C SER A 646 38.38 9.09 9.62
N ARG A 647 39.66 8.79 9.40
CA ARG A 647 40.72 9.80 9.61
C ARG A 647 40.57 11.04 8.72
N ALA A 648 40.05 10.85 7.52
CA ALA A 648 39.85 11.93 6.55
C ALA A 648 38.58 12.77 6.81
N MET A 649 37.58 12.18 7.44
CA MET A 649 36.25 12.78 7.46
C MET A 649 35.42 12.28 8.66
N ARG A 650 34.63 13.16 9.22
CA ARG A 650 33.56 12.84 10.15
C ARG A 650 32.25 13.37 9.58
N GLN A 651 31.24 12.52 9.55
CA GLN A 651 29.92 12.90 9.09
C GLN A 651 28.88 12.58 10.18
N MET A 652 28.00 13.51 10.42
CA MET A 652 26.85 13.34 11.30
C MET A 652 25.59 13.73 10.53
N GLY A 653 24.55 12.92 10.61
CA GLY A 653 23.27 13.16 9.99
C GLY A 653 22.13 12.95 10.99
N VAL A 654 21.09 13.76 10.86
CA VAL A 654 19.82 13.58 11.57
C VAL A 654 18.71 13.74 10.54
N ASN A 655 17.73 12.87 10.60
CA ASN A 655 16.53 12.94 9.77
C ASN A 655 15.28 12.74 10.63
N ILE A 656 14.24 13.47 10.27
CA ILE A 656 12.90 13.33 10.83
C ILE A 656 11.91 13.22 9.69
N ALA A 657 10.88 12.42 9.86
CA ALA A 657 9.77 12.33 8.91
C ALA A 657 8.47 11.98 9.64
N GLY A 658 7.35 12.45 9.14
CA GLY A 658 6.06 12.13 9.73
C GLY A 658 4.90 12.66 8.92
N GLY A 659 3.71 12.33 9.37
CA GLY A 659 2.44 12.77 8.84
C GLY A 659 1.59 13.45 9.90
N ILE A 660 0.82 14.42 9.48
CA ILE A 660 -0.18 15.13 10.29
C ILE A 660 -1.50 15.04 9.55
N VAL A 661 -2.55 14.62 10.24
CA VAL A 661 -3.92 14.66 9.72
C VAL A 661 -4.74 15.53 10.67
N ILE A 662 -5.35 16.59 10.11
CA ILE A 662 -6.31 17.43 10.82
C ILE A 662 -7.70 17.06 10.31
N HIS A 663 -8.55 16.64 11.22
CA HIS A 663 -9.89 16.14 10.94
C HIS A 663 -10.90 16.64 11.96
N HIS A 664 -12.17 16.27 11.84
CA HIS A 664 -13.25 16.80 12.70
C HIS A 664 -13.10 16.50 14.20
N HIS A 665 -12.36 15.44 14.56
CA HIS A 665 -12.07 15.11 15.96
C HIS A 665 -10.76 15.74 16.50
N GLY A 666 -10.00 16.46 15.66
CA GLY A 666 -8.76 17.14 16.06
C GLY A 666 -7.57 16.86 15.16
N VAL A 667 -6.40 16.71 15.77
CA VAL A 667 -5.13 16.50 15.07
C VAL A 667 -4.56 15.14 15.45
N THR A 668 -4.25 14.31 14.46
CA THR A 668 -3.57 13.03 14.66
C THR A 668 -2.21 13.07 13.98
N LEU A 669 -1.16 12.76 14.74
CA LEU A 669 0.21 12.62 14.27
C LEU A 669 0.48 11.14 13.97
N GLY A 670 1.29 10.88 12.96
CA GLY A 670 1.63 9.51 12.55
C GLY A 670 2.93 9.43 11.79
N GLN A 671 3.24 8.24 11.36
CA GLN A 671 4.31 8.01 10.39
C GLN A 671 3.97 8.65 9.03
N PRO A 672 4.91 8.78 8.09
CA PRO A 672 4.64 9.42 6.80
C PRO A 672 3.43 8.82 6.09
N LEU A 673 2.52 9.68 5.66
CA LEU A 673 1.29 9.31 4.97
C LEU A 673 1.60 9.09 3.49
N GLN A 674 1.37 7.90 2.99
CA GLN A 674 1.55 7.58 1.58
C GLN A 674 0.23 7.10 0.99
N GLY A 675 -0.10 7.54 -0.23
CA GLY A 675 -1.31 7.13 -0.94
C GLY A 675 -2.58 7.50 -0.19
N SER A 676 -3.48 6.54 -0.04
CA SER A 676 -4.69 6.66 0.76
C SER A 676 -4.44 6.22 2.19
N VAL A 677 -5.14 6.84 3.12
CA VAL A 677 -4.86 6.75 4.57
C VAL A 677 -6.12 6.30 5.30
N ALA A 678 -5.99 5.37 6.24
CA ALA A 678 -7.00 5.13 7.26
C ALA A 678 -6.71 5.99 8.49
N LEU A 679 -7.71 6.73 8.94
CA LEU A 679 -7.78 7.30 10.26
C LEU A 679 -8.41 6.27 11.18
N VAL A 680 -7.62 5.70 12.05
CA VAL A 680 -8.08 4.73 13.06
C VAL A 680 -8.63 5.49 14.25
N GLU A 681 -9.84 5.14 14.65
CA GLU A 681 -10.51 5.70 15.80
C GLU A 681 -10.94 4.56 16.74
N ALA A 682 -10.30 4.44 17.88
CA ALA A 682 -10.61 3.47 18.93
C ALA A 682 -10.62 4.16 20.28
N PRO A 683 -11.68 4.94 20.60
CA PRO A 683 -11.76 5.77 21.79
C PRO A 683 -11.39 4.99 23.06
N GLY A 684 -10.47 5.52 23.87
CA GLY A 684 -9.99 4.89 25.12
C GLY A 684 -9.01 3.73 24.96
N ALA A 685 -8.77 3.24 23.75
CA ALA A 685 -7.75 2.24 23.47
C ALA A 685 -6.41 2.92 23.18
N SER A 686 -5.79 3.50 24.18
CA SER A 686 -4.50 4.21 24.06
C SER A 686 -3.32 3.25 24.01
N GLY A 687 -2.34 3.52 23.14
CA GLY A 687 -1.09 2.76 23.04
C GLY A 687 -1.21 1.39 22.37
N VAL A 688 -2.34 1.11 21.72
CA VAL A 688 -2.63 -0.18 21.09
C VAL A 688 -2.00 -0.23 19.69
N PRO A 689 -1.21 -1.27 19.35
CA PRO A 689 -0.65 -1.44 18.02
C PRO A 689 -1.73 -1.65 16.96
N VAL A 690 -1.49 -1.11 15.77
CA VAL A 690 -2.39 -1.22 14.63
C VAL A 690 -1.73 -2.02 13.52
N GLY A 691 -2.31 -3.16 13.19
CA GLY A 691 -1.79 -4.08 12.17
C GLY A 691 -0.38 -4.55 12.48
N ASP A 692 0.34 -4.95 11.41
CA ASP A 692 1.72 -5.39 11.50
C ASP A 692 2.73 -4.24 11.24
N TRP A 693 2.31 -2.99 11.40
CA TRP A 693 3.13 -1.82 11.13
C TRP A 693 4.01 -1.48 12.33
N PRO A 694 5.35 -1.60 12.24
CA PRO A 694 6.24 -1.32 13.35
C PRO A 694 6.07 0.11 13.88
N GLY A 695 5.83 0.22 15.20
CA GLY A 695 5.72 1.50 15.90
C GLY A 695 4.39 2.24 15.73
N VAL A 696 3.50 1.83 14.82
CA VAL A 696 2.18 2.45 14.68
C VAL A 696 1.30 2.00 15.84
N LYS A 697 0.92 2.96 16.69
CA LYS A 697 0.07 2.76 17.87
C LYS A 697 -0.91 3.90 17.98
N THR A 698 -2.06 3.62 18.59
CA THR A 698 -3.05 4.64 18.94
C THR A 698 -2.49 5.66 19.94
N ASP A 699 -2.83 6.91 19.77
CA ASP A 699 -2.47 8.00 20.67
C ASP A 699 -3.28 7.96 22.00
N PHE A 700 -3.15 8.99 22.83
CA PHE A 700 -3.86 9.10 24.11
C PHE A 700 -5.40 9.18 23.97
N ARG A 701 -5.92 9.49 22.78
CA ARG A 701 -7.36 9.51 22.48
C ARG A 701 -7.84 8.17 21.89
N GLY A 702 -6.92 7.32 21.46
CA GLY A 702 -7.19 6.11 20.70
C GLY A 702 -7.13 6.31 19.19
N ASP A 703 -6.54 7.41 18.71
CA ASP A 703 -6.44 7.71 17.29
C ASP A 703 -5.05 7.39 16.75
N THR A 704 -4.97 6.95 15.51
CA THR A 704 -3.72 6.87 14.75
C THR A 704 -3.99 6.87 13.25
N THR A 705 -2.93 6.90 12.44
CA THR A 705 -3.04 6.87 10.98
C THR A 705 -2.30 5.68 10.40
N VAL A 706 -2.90 5.02 9.42
CA VAL A 706 -2.29 3.96 8.62
C VAL A 706 -2.29 4.40 7.16
N GLY A 707 -1.10 4.62 6.60
CA GLY A 707 -0.93 5.00 5.20
C GLY A 707 -0.82 3.80 4.27
N ASN A 708 -0.59 4.09 2.99
CA ASN A 708 -0.30 3.10 1.95
C ASN A 708 -1.41 2.06 1.72
N LEU A 709 -2.67 2.47 1.89
CA LEU A 709 -3.80 1.61 1.59
C LEU A 709 -3.94 1.40 0.08
N SER A 710 -4.31 0.18 -0.29
CA SER A 710 -4.62 -0.16 -1.69
C SER A 710 -5.90 0.55 -2.13
N VAL A 711 -5.78 1.43 -3.12
CA VAL A 711 -6.91 2.21 -3.62
C VAL A 711 -7.91 1.34 -4.38
N TYR A 712 -9.19 1.65 -4.23
CA TYR A 712 -10.31 0.92 -4.83
C TYR A 712 -10.34 -0.57 -4.49
N GLN A 713 -9.69 -0.98 -3.42
CA GLN A 713 -9.61 -2.36 -2.93
C GLN A 713 -10.01 -2.45 -1.46
N GLU A 714 -10.49 -3.64 -1.06
CA GLU A 714 -10.74 -3.92 0.36
C GLU A 714 -9.41 -3.95 1.12
N ASN A 715 -9.26 -3.09 2.12
CA ASN A 715 -8.17 -3.08 3.07
C ASN A 715 -8.71 -3.46 4.44
N THR A 716 -8.00 -4.30 5.17
CA THR A 716 -8.33 -4.64 6.55
C THR A 716 -7.38 -3.90 7.48
N VAL A 717 -7.95 -3.12 8.39
CA VAL A 717 -7.23 -2.45 9.47
C VAL A 717 -7.54 -3.19 10.75
N SER A 718 -6.52 -3.67 11.47
CA SER A 718 -6.67 -4.50 12.68
C SER A 718 -6.02 -3.83 13.87
N LEU A 719 -6.64 -3.98 15.04
CA LEU A 719 -6.05 -3.63 16.35
C LEU A 719 -5.56 -4.90 17.04
N ASP A 720 -4.40 -4.82 17.70
CA ASP A 720 -3.90 -5.93 18.52
C ASP A 720 -4.62 -5.94 19.89
N PRO A 721 -5.54 -6.89 20.12
CA PRO A 721 -6.31 -6.93 21.35
C PRO A 721 -5.47 -7.30 22.58
N SER A 722 -4.27 -7.85 22.40
CA SER A 722 -3.41 -8.30 23.48
C SER A 722 -2.78 -7.14 24.28
N GLN A 723 -2.75 -5.94 23.70
CA GLN A 723 -2.18 -4.74 24.30
C GLN A 723 -3.23 -3.68 24.66
N LEU A 724 -4.50 -4.06 24.71
CA LEU A 724 -5.56 -3.18 25.19
C LEU A 724 -5.35 -2.81 26.67
N PRO A 725 -5.65 -1.57 27.06
CA PRO A 725 -5.75 -1.18 28.48
C PRO A 725 -6.71 -2.08 29.26
N ASP A 726 -6.47 -2.24 30.55
CA ASP A 726 -7.30 -3.10 31.42
C ASP A 726 -8.78 -2.70 31.47
N ASP A 727 -9.07 -1.45 31.19
CA ASP A 727 -10.41 -0.84 31.20
C ASP A 727 -11.01 -0.63 29.82
N ALA A 728 -10.35 -1.14 28.78
CA ALA A 728 -10.84 -1.05 27.42
C ALA A 728 -11.06 -2.44 26.82
N GLU A 729 -12.19 -2.60 26.16
CA GLU A 729 -12.51 -3.77 25.32
C GLU A 729 -12.90 -3.29 23.94
N VAL A 730 -12.37 -3.96 22.92
CA VAL A 730 -12.76 -3.71 21.53
C VAL A 730 -13.76 -4.77 21.11
N THR A 731 -14.94 -4.36 20.68
CA THR A 731 -15.96 -5.30 20.23
C THR A 731 -15.65 -5.91 18.88
N GLN A 732 -14.76 -5.30 18.11
CA GLN A 732 -14.36 -5.75 16.79
C GLN A 732 -12.89 -5.39 16.57
N THR A 733 -12.06 -6.39 16.23
CA THR A 733 -10.62 -6.21 16.06
C THR A 733 -10.21 -5.79 14.65
N ASP A 734 -11.10 -5.97 13.68
CA ASP A 734 -10.83 -5.71 12.27
C ASP A 734 -11.90 -4.80 11.68
N VAL A 735 -11.48 -3.77 10.95
CA VAL A 735 -12.36 -2.89 10.16
C VAL A 735 -11.91 -2.93 8.70
N ARG A 736 -12.87 -3.07 7.77
CA ARG A 736 -12.60 -3.01 6.33
C ARG A 736 -12.94 -1.66 5.76
N VAL A 737 -12.02 -1.14 4.95
CA VAL A 737 -12.17 0.13 4.26
C VAL A 737 -11.80 -0.02 2.78
N VAL A 738 -12.43 0.76 1.91
CA VAL A 738 -12.15 0.76 0.46
C VAL A 738 -11.91 2.20 0.01
N PRO A 739 -10.71 2.73 0.25
CA PRO A 739 -10.42 4.13 -0.06
C PRO A 739 -10.34 4.37 -1.57
N THR A 740 -10.82 5.52 -2.01
CA THR A 740 -10.45 6.09 -3.31
C THR A 740 -9.04 6.70 -3.24
N GLU A 741 -8.45 7.03 -4.38
CA GLU A 741 -7.11 7.62 -4.47
C GLU A 741 -6.97 8.86 -3.61
N GLY A 742 -5.99 8.85 -2.70
CA GLY A 742 -5.69 9.96 -1.80
C GLY A 742 -6.74 10.24 -0.73
N ALA A 743 -7.72 9.34 -0.52
CA ALA A 743 -8.73 9.47 0.52
C ALA A 743 -8.16 9.32 1.93
N VAL A 744 -8.79 9.98 2.89
CA VAL A 744 -8.65 9.69 4.32
C VAL A 744 -9.95 9.04 4.78
N VAL A 745 -9.93 7.72 4.93
CA VAL A 745 -11.10 6.94 5.32
C VAL A 745 -11.08 6.61 6.80
N GLU A 746 -12.23 6.56 7.43
CA GLU A 746 -12.35 6.25 8.86
C GLU A 746 -12.39 4.74 9.09
N ALA A 747 -11.49 4.25 9.95
CA ALA A 747 -11.54 2.90 10.50
C ALA A 747 -11.99 2.98 11.96
N LYS A 748 -13.30 2.98 12.16
CA LYS A 748 -13.92 3.12 13.49
C LYS A 748 -14.01 1.78 14.19
N PHE A 749 -13.40 1.71 15.36
CA PHE A 749 -13.52 0.56 16.26
C PHE A 749 -14.48 0.90 17.39
N HIS A 750 -15.44 0.03 17.62
CA HIS A 750 -16.33 0.16 18.74
C HIS A 750 -15.65 -0.34 20.00
N THR A 751 -15.32 0.58 20.90
CA THR A 751 -14.68 0.30 22.19
C THR A 751 -15.69 0.40 23.31
N ARG A 752 -15.57 -0.49 24.28
CA ARG A 752 -16.26 -0.38 25.59
C ARG A 752 -15.23 -0.01 26.62
N ILE A 753 -15.44 1.14 27.25
CA ILE A 753 -14.53 1.64 28.27
C ILE A 753 -15.20 1.50 29.63
N GLY A 754 -14.49 0.93 30.58
CA GLY A 754 -14.94 0.75 31.96
C GLY A 754 -14.41 -0.54 32.57
N ALA A 755 -14.76 -0.75 33.81
CA ALA A 755 -14.27 -1.88 34.56
C ALA A 755 -14.78 -3.22 34.03
N ARG A 756 -13.95 -4.26 34.21
CA ARG A 756 -14.31 -5.65 33.95
C ARG A 756 -14.60 -6.35 35.26
N ALA A 757 -15.74 -7.05 35.34
CA ALA A 757 -16.17 -7.70 36.58
C ALA A 757 -16.72 -9.12 36.32
N LEU A 758 -16.46 -10.00 37.26
CA LEU A 758 -17.15 -11.26 37.40
C LEU A 758 -18.16 -11.08 38.57
N MET A 759 -19.45 -11.10 38.24
CA MET A 759 -20.52 -10.84 39.19
C MET A 759 -21.34 -12.11 39.43
N THR A 760 -21.48 -12.50 40.68
CA THR A 760 -22.39 -13.56 41.10
C THR A 760 -23.77 -12.96 41.41
N LEU A 761 -24.78 -13.40 40.66
CA LEU A 761 -26.13 -12.89 40.77
C LEU A 761 -27.02 -13.80 41.64
N LYS A 762 -27.80 -13.22 42.55
CA LYS A 762 -28.78 -13.96 43.36
C LYS A 762 -30.11 -13.23 43.38
N ARG A 763 -31.21 -13.95 43.51
CA ARG A 763 -32.52 -13.37 43.76
C ARG A 763 -32.65 -12.90 45.22
N GLU A 764 -33.67 -12.10 45.54
CA GLU A 764 -33.94 -11.66 46.93
C GLU A 764 -34.18 -12.84 47.88
N ASP A 765 -34.74 -13.92 47.40
CA ASP A 765 -34.94 -15.18 48.17
C ASP A 765 -33.68 -16.03 48.34
N GLY A 766 -32.52 -15.55 47.81
CA GLY A 766 -31.25 -16.25 47.84
C GLY A 766 -31.09 -17.32 46.78
N SER A 767 -32.10 -17.54 45.94
CA SER A 767 -32.04 -18.54 44.83
C SER A 767 -31.13 -18.07 43.69
N ALA A 768 -30.60 -19.02 42.93
CA ALA A 768 -29.74 -18.78 41.79
C ALA A 768 -30.51 -18.11 40.63
N ILE A 769 -29.83 -17.26 39.86
CA ILE A 769 -30.32 -16.81 38.58
C ILE A 769 -30.15 -17.96 37.58
N PRO A 770 -31.17 -18.22 36.71
CA PRO A 770 -31.11 -19.35 35.77
C PRO A 770 -29.95 -19.22 34.79
N PHE A 771 -29.39 -20.38 34.43
CA PHE A 771 -28.43 -20.50 33.32
C PHE A 771 -29.00 -19.89 32.04
N GLY A 772 -28.17 -19.13 31.30
CA GLY A 772 -28.58 -18.50 30.06
C GLY A 772 -29.40 -17.20 30.22
N ALA A 773 -29.64 -16.75 31.47
CA ALA A 773 -30.24 -15.43 31.68
C ALA A 773 -29.38 -14.33 31.07
N GLN A 774 -30.01 -13.37 30.41
CA GLN A 774 -29.34 -12.26 29.73
C GLN A 774 -29.18 -11.09 30.68
N VAL A 775 -27.98 -10.56 30.75
CA VAL A 775 -27.64 -9.37 31.58
C VAL A 775 -27.21 -8.24 30.65
N THR A 776 -27.91 -7.11 30.77
CA THR A 776 -27.57 -5.89 30.04
C THR A 776 -27.20 -4.79 31.01
N VAL A 777 -26.19 -4.01 30.69
CA VAL A 777 -25.79 -2.81 31.43
C VAL A 777 -26.66 -1.64 30.99
N ASN A 778 -27.43 -1.05 31.89
CA ASN A 778 -28.33 0.05 31.52
C ASN A 778 -27.52 1.27 31.03
N GLY A 779 -27.94 1.82 29.89
CA GLY A 779 -27.27 2.96 29.26
C GLY A 779 -26.11 2.59 28.34
N GLN A 780 -25.90 1.29 28.08
CA GLN A 780 -24.94 0.82 27.07
C GLN A 780 -25.65 0.10 25.92
N ASP A 781 -25.30 0.45 24.69
CA ASP A 781 -25.70 -0.33 23.50
C ASP A 781 -24.74 -1.52 23.37
N GLY A 782 -25.25 -2.75 23.37
CA GLY A 782 -24.40 -3.91 23.13
C GLY A 782 -25.07 -5.26 23.44
N SER A 783 -24.30 -6.34 23.21
CA SER A 783 -24.74 -7.70 23.45
C SER A 783 -24.98 -7.95 24.95
N ALA A 784 -26.04 -8.66 25.25
CA ALA A 784 -26.30 -9.13 26.62
C ALA A 784 -25.23 -10.17 27.01
N ALA A 785 -24.67 -10.03 28.19
CA ALA A 785 -23.86 -11.08 28.80
C ALA A 785 -24.78 -12.22 29.27
N LEU A 786 -24.29 -13.45 29.28
CA LEU A 786 -25.05 -14.62 29.72
C LEU A 786 -24.58 -15.08 31.09
N VAL A 787 -25.51 -15.47 31.92
CA VAL A 787 -25.27 -16.07 33.23
C VAL A 787 -24.88 -17.53 33.06
N ASP A 788 -23.82 -17.96 33.72
CA ASP A 788 -23.33 -19.34 33.71
C ASP A 788 -24.10 -20.24 34.72
N THR A 789 -23.65 -21.49 34.82
CA THR A 789 -24.24 -22.51 35.74
C THR A 789 -24.08 -22.15 37.23
N ASP A 790 -23.08 -21.34 37.57
CA ASP A 790 -22.81 -20.88 38.95
C ASP A 790 -23.44 -19.52 39.26
N SER A 791 -24.39 -19.10 38.40
CA SER A 791 -25.02 -17.76 38.47
C SER A 791 -24.02 -16.62 38.38
N GLN A 792 -22.91 -16.84 37.68
CA GLN A 792 -21.90 -15.84 37.45
C GLN A 792 -22.09 -15.24 36.06
N VAL A 793 -21.77 -13.97 35.92
CA VAL A 793 -21.76 -13.26 34.66
C VAL A 793 -20.50 -12.42 34.54
N TYR A 794 -19.84 -12.51 33.41
CA TYR A 794 -18.72 -11.65 33.03
C TYR A 794 -19.26 -10.38 32.37
N LEU A 795 -18.92 -9.23 32.94
CA LEU A 795 -19.37 -7.91 32.50
C LEU A 795 -18.19 -7.01 32.19
N THR A 796 -18.32 -6.21 31.12
CA THR A 796 -17.31 -5.24 30.66
C THR A 796 -17.91 -3.87 30.49
N GLY A 797 -17.07 -2.84 30.56
CA GLY A 797 -17.51 -1.46 30.37
C GLY A 797 -18.28 -0.89 31.56
N LEU A 798 -18.09 -1.44 32.74
CA LEU A 798 -18.81 -0.98 33.94
C LEU A 798 -18.28 0.37 34.44
N ALA A 799 -19.19 1.30 34.69
CA ALA A 799 -18.90 2.51 35.48
C ALA A 799 -18.69 2.18 36.97
N ASP A 800 -18.16 3.08 37.76
CA ASP A 800 -17.95 2.89 39.22
C ASP A 800 -19.21 2.45 39.97
N LYS A 801 -20.38 2.86 39.49
CA LYS A 801 -21.69 2.46 39.97
C LYS A 801 -22.69 2.49 38.84
N GLY A 802 -23.67 1.60 38.84
CA GLY A 802 -24.69 1.53 37.82
C GLY A 802 -25.79 0.52 38.11
N GLU A 803 -26.63 0.30 37.13
CA GLU A 803 -27.75 -0.64 37.18
C GLU A 803 -27.66 -1.63 36.04
N LEU A 804 -27.93 -2.89 36.30
CA LEU A 804 -28.04 -3.97 35.34
C LEU A 804 -29.48 -4.43 35.22
N THR A 805 -29.89 -4.85 34.05
CA THR A 805 -31.15 -5.54 33.81
C THR A 805 -30.86 -7.00 33.48
N VAL A 806 -31.44 -7.90 34.24
CA VAL A 806 -31.34 -9.36 34.08
C VAL A 806 -32.67 -9.91 33.56
N LYS A 807 -32.67 -10.67 32.46
CA LYS A 807 -33.87 -11.22 31.85
C LYS A 807 -33.73 -12.73 31.62
N TRP A 808 -34.77 -13.49 31.94
CA TRP A 808 -34.89 -14.91 31.61
C TRP A 808 -36.36 -15.27 31.36
N GLY A 809 -36.65 -15.87 30.26
CA GLY A 809 -38.03 -16.12 29.82
C GLY A 809 -38.85 -14.84 29.78
N ALA A 810 -39.98 -14.81 30.45
CA ALA A 810 -40.83 -13.64 30.62
C ALA A 810 -40.51 -12.79 31.87
N GLN A 811 -39.55 -13.19 32.68
CA GLN A 811 -39.18 -12.52 33.92
C GLN A 811 -37.99 -11.59 33.71
N GLN A 812 -37.98 -10.52 34.49
CA GLN A 812 -36.83 -9.59 34.56
C GLN A 812 -36.66 -9.04 35.97
N CYS A 813 -35.45 -8.67 36.32
CA CYS A 813 -35.12 -7.98 37.53
C CYS A 813 -34.00 -6.97 37.33
N ARG A 814 -33.74 -6.11 38.33
CA ARG A 814 -32.70 -5.10 38.28
C ARG A 814 -31.67 -5.34 39.36
N VAL A 815 -30.43 -5.04 39.08
CA VAL A 815 -29.32 -5.16 40.02
C VAL A 815 -28.54 -3.86 40.05
N ASN A 816 -28.53 -3.20 41.19
CA ASN A 816 -27.65 -2.07 41.45
C ASN A 816 -26.28 -2.56 41.88
N TYR A 817 -25.25 -2.01 41.31
CA TYR A 817 -23.88 -2.36 41.67
C TYR A 817 -23.01 -1.15 41.95
N GLN A 818 -21.96 -1.35 42.73
CA GLN A 818 -20.87 -0.42 42.96
C GLN A 818 -19.56 -1.23 42.95
N LEU A 819 -18.57 -0.75 42.20
CA LEU A 819 -17.29 -1.42 42.12
C LEU A 819 -16.58 -1.49 43.49
N PRO A 820 -15.96 -2.63 43.84
CA PRO A 820 -15.11 -2.72 45.02
C PRO A 820 -13.86 -1.82 44.86
N ALA A 821 -13.26 -1.46 45.99
CA ALA A 821 -12.04 -0.63 46.00
C ALA A 821 -10.81 -1.32 45.41
N HIS A 822 -10.80 -2.65 45.38
CA HIS A 822 -9.67 -3.45 44.90
C HIS A 822 -10.07 -4.42 43.80
N LYS A 823 -9.23 -4.53 42.80
CA LYS A 823 -9.33 -5.58 41.74
C LYS A 823 -8.91 -6.92 42.32
N GLY A 824 -9.61 -7.97 41.95
CA GLY A 824 -9.27 -9.36 42.26
C GLY A 824 -8.25 -9.98 41.29
N ILE A 825 -8.33 -11.30 41.15
CA ILE A 825 -7.43 -12.08 40.27
C ILE A 825 -7.56 -11.63 38.81
N ALA A 826 -6.47 -11.54 38.11
CA ALA A 826 -6.39 -11.18 36.68
C ALA A 826 -6.96 -9.77 36.34
N GLY A 827 -6.94 -8.83 37.32
CA GLY A 827 -7.42 -7.47 37.04
C GLY A 827 -8.95 -7.32 37.00
N LEU A 828 -9.72 -8.38 37.32
CA LEU A 828 -11.18 -8.38 37.34
C LEU A 828 -11.70 -7.97 38.71
N TYR A 829 -12.78 -7.19 38.72
CA TYR A 829 -13.55 -6.97 39.95
C TYR A 829 -14.42 -8.18 40.23
N GLN A 830 -14.35 -8.70 41.44
CA GLN A 830 -15.25 -9.75 41.92
C GLN A 830 -16.31 -9.14 42.80
N MET A 831 -17.59 -9.34 42.45
CA MET A 831 -18.69 -8.76 43.18
C MET A 831 -19.92 -9.66 43.17
N SER A 832 -20.87 -9.40 44.04
CA SER A 832 -22.18 -10.06 44.08
C SER A 832 -23.29 -9.02 43.96
N GLY A 833 -24.36 -9.39 43.24
CA GLY A 833 -25.53 -8.57 43.02
C GLY A 833 -26.83 -9.25 43.42
N LEU A 834 -27.72 -8.52 44.09
CA LEU A 834 -29.05 -8.95 44.41
C LEU A 834 -30.04 -8.43 43.35
N CYS A 835 -30.76 -9.34 42.71
CA CYS A 835 -31.76 -9.08 41.70
C CYS A 835 -33.10 -8.76 42.34
N ARG A 836 -33.54 -7.52 42.15
CA ARG A 836 -34.79 -6.96 42.71
C ARG A 836 -35.82 -6.67 41.60
#